data_56f1daa980fcc27eb34e57057cde0069
#
_entry.id   56f1daa980fcc27eb34e57057cde0069
#
_cell.length_a   1.000
_cell.length_b   1.000
_cell.length_c   1.000
_cell.angle_alpha   90.00
_cell.angle_beta   90.00
_cell.angle_gamma   90.00
#
_symmetry.space_group_name_H-M   'P 1'
#
loop_
_entity.id
_entity.type
_entity.pdbx_description
1 polymer ?
#
loop_
_entity_poly.entity_id
_entity_poly.type
_entity_poly.pdbx_seq_one_letter_code
_entity_poly.pdbx_strand_id
1 'polypeptide(L)'
;MSDVVTFNEQGLESRPLSNYAEEAYLDYSMYVILDRALPHIGDGLKPVQRRIVYAMSELGLKASAKYKKSARTVGDVIGKFHPHGDSAAYEAMVLMAQSFSYRYPLVDGQGNWGSADDPKSFAAMRYTESKLSAYADVLLSELGQGTANWRPNFDATMDEPEILPARVPNVLLNGTTGIAVGMATDIPPHNLNEVVKACLHLLDNPKATVPELMEHIKAPDFPTDGEIITPQADILNTYETGRGSVKMRGIWHKEDGDIIVTALPFQASGSKILEQIAAQMRNKKLPMVEDLRDESDHENPTRLVITPRSNRVDIEALMDHLFATTDLERSYRINLNIIGIDGKPTVMNLRQILKEWLRFRIDVTRRRLEYRLEKVDKRLHLLEGLLIAFLNIDEVINIIRTEDEPKPALIARFGLSDIQTEYILDTKLRQLARLEEFKIRSEQDELAAEKAELELLLGSDNRLKTLVKNELKSTAEEYGDARRSPLHEREEATAFNEKDLLTAEPITVVLSDKGWIRAGKGHEIDPTTLNYKSGDKFLSSALGRSNQNVFLQDSTGRYYSLAGHTLPSARGQGEPATGRLNLPPGALFTDVVMGADEQKVLMGTDAGYGFITKIGDLFTKNKAGKAVVSIPKGGRILEPKLVNQMDANIAAVSNEGRMLVFPITDIPELARGKGNKIINIPSSRLQSREEFVVDYAVIAEGKSLVVHSGKRYLVMKPKDLEHYRGERGRRGHKLPRGFQKVDRLDIDSDS
;
A
#
# COMPACT_ATOMS: atom_id res chain seq x y z
N MET A 1 -29.54 38.28 8.45
CA MET A 1 -29.23 39.72 8.73
C MET A 1 -28.64 40.25 7.45
N SER A 2 -29.28 41.26 6.85
CA SER A 2 -28.84 41.83 5.57
C SER A 2 -27.49 42.53 5.78
N ASP A 3 -26.49 42.08 5.01
CA ASP A 3 -25.20 42.74 4.97
C ASP A 3 -25.36 44.17 4.46
N VAL A 4 -25.20 45.13 5.36
CA VAL A 4 -25.24 46.56 5.02
C VAL A 4 -23.89 46.92 4.40
N VAL A 5 -23.83 46.94 3.07
CA VAL A 5 -22.70 47.53 2.35
C VAL A 5 -22.82 49.05 2.51
N THR A 6 -21.92 49.64 3.28
CA THR A 6 -21.87 51.12 3.42
C THR A 6 -20.86 51.68 2.43
N PHE A 7 -21.33 52.39 1.41
CA PHE A 7 -20.48 53.24 0.56
C PHE A 7 -20.21 54.56 1.28
N ASN A 8 -18.95 54.96 1.37
CA ASN A 8 -18.61 56.30 1.82
C ASN A 8 -18.61 57.30 0.63
N GLU A 9 -18.60 58.60 0.90
CA GLU A 9 -18.62 59.65 -0.13
C GLU A 9 -17.40 59.62 -1.09
N GLN A 10 -16.39 58.76 -0.83
CA GLN A 10 -15.17 58.57 -1.63
C GLN A 10 -15.21 57.33 -2.53
N GLY A 11 -16.33 56.58 -2.57
CA GLY A 11 -16.45 55.36 -3.39
C GLY A 11 -15.66 54.17 -2.85
N LEU A 12 -15.24 54.18 -1.59
CA LEU A 12 -14.59 53.07 -0.93
C LEU A 12 -15.60 52.09 -0.35
N GLU A 13 -15.51 50.83 -0.70
CA GLU A 13 -16.28 49.75 -0.11
C GLU A 13 -15.63 49.30 1.19
N SER A 14 -16.38 49.28 2.31
CA SER A 14 -15.90 48.78 3.60
C SER A 14 -16.68 47.54 3.97
N ARG A 15 -15.95 46.40 4.14
CA ARG A 15 -16.53 45.12 4.58
C ARG A 15 -15.83 44.64 5.85
N PRO A 16 -16.54 43.96 6.80
CA PRO A 16 -15.89 43.27 7.91
C PRO A 16 -14.87 42.23 7.36
N LEU A 17 -13.68 42.21 7.94
CA LEU A 17 -12.63 41.28 7.52
C LEU A 17 -13.08 39.82 7.58
N SER A 18 -13.90 39.46 8.57
CA SER A 18 -14.46 38.10 8.70
C SER A 18 -15.30 37.71 7.49
N ASN A 19 -16.20 38.58 7.04
CA ASN A 19 -17.09 38.31 5.90
C ASN A 19 -16.30 38.24 4.60
N TYR A 20 -15.34 39.14 4.41
CA TYR A 20 -14.45 39.12 3.25
C TYR A 20 -13.61 37.83 3.23
N ALA A 21 -13.01 37.42 4.36
CA ALA A 21 -12.19 36.23 4.43
C ALA A 21 -13.01 34.94 4.20
N GLU A 22 -14.25 34.87 4.73
CA GLU A 22 -15.14 33.73 4.52
C GLU A 22 -15.54 33.60 3.05
N GLU A 23 -15.97 34.69 2.40
CA GLU A 23 -16.35 34.70 1.00
C GLU A 23 -15.17 34.36 0.08
N ALA A 24 -14.03 35.02 0.26
CA ALA A 24 -12.83 34.78 -0.53
C ALA A 24 -12.29 33.33 -0.35
N TYR A 25 -12.39 32.78 0.87
CA TYR A 25 -11.98 31.39 1.11
C TYR A 25 -12.96 30.39 0.49
N LEU A 26 -14.26 30.67 0.51
CA LEU A 26 -15.27 29.85 -0.14
C LEU A 26 -15.05 29.82 -1.66
N ASP A 27 -14.91 31.00 -2.29
CA ASP A 27 -14.66 31.13 -3.72
C ASP A 27 -13.37 30.41 -4.14
N TYR A 28 -12.28 30.61 -3.38
CA TYR A 28 -11.04 29.90 -3.61
C TYR A 28 -11.19 28.38 -3.46
N SER A 29 -11.93 27.94 -2.46
CA SER A 29 -12.17 26.49 -2.23
C SER A 29 -12.96 25.88 -3.38
N MET A 30 -14.02 26.54 -3.84
CA MET A 30 -14.82 26.11 -4.99
C MET A 30 -13.97 26.02 -6.26
N TYR A 31 -13.15 27.06 -6.53
CA TYR A 31 -12.23 27.06 -7.65
C TYR A 31 -11.23 25.91 -7.58
N VAL A 32 -10.60 25.66 -6.43
CA VAL A 32 -9.62 24.57 -6.27
C VAL A 32 -10.27 23.20 -6.46
N ILE A 33 -11.50 23.01 -6.02
CA ILE A 33 -12.24 21.76 -6.17
C ILE A 33 -12.63 21.54 -7.63
N LEU A 34 -13.34 22.50 -8.23
CA LEU A 34 -14.00 22.31 -9.53
C LEU A 34 -13.09 22.57 -10.73
N ASP A 35 -12.17 23.55 -10.63
CA ASP A 35 -11.36 24.01 -11.76
C ASP A 35 -9.83 23.75 -11.62
N ARG A 36 -9.38 22.93 -10.63
CA ARG A 36 -7.96 22.66 -10.46
C ARG A 36 -7.62 21.21 -10.12
N ALA A 37 -8.18 20.67 -9.01
CA ALA A 37 -7.64 19.48 -8.37
C ALA A 37 -8.30 18.17 -8.79
N LEU A 38 -9.62 18.19 -9.04
CA LEU A 38 -10.39 16.98 -9.31
C LEU A 38 -10.59 16.76 -10.82
N PRO A 39 -10.61 15.49 -11.27
CA PRO A 39 -10.92 15.13 -12.65
C PRO A 39 -12.44 15.13 -12.87
N HIS A 40 -12.87 15.37 -14.12
CA HIS A 40 -14.25 15.18 -14.52
C HIS A 40 -14.48 13.74 -15.02
N ILE A 41 -15.64 13.16 -14.71
CA ILE A 41 -16.00 11.79 -15.08
C ILE A 41 -15.93 11.54 -16.59
N GLY A 42 -16.30 12.51 -17.42
CA GLY A 42 -16.40 12.39 -18.86
C GLY A 42 -15.08 12.11 -19.55
N ASP A 43 -14.03 12.88 -19.26
CA ASP A 43 -12.71 12.78 -19.90
C ASP A 43 -11.57 12.37 -18.96
N GLY A 44 -11.82 12.33 -17.65
CA GLY A 44 -10.82 11.93 -16.65
C GLY A 44 -9.69 12.94 -16.47
N LEU A 45 -9.83 14.16 -16.95
CA LEU A 45 -8.79 15.18 -16.95
C LEU A 45 -9.07 16.29 -15.95
N LYS A 46 -7.99 16.83 -15.40
CA LYS A 46 -8.01 18.13 -14.72
C LYS A 46 -8.02 19.24 -15.77
N PRO A 47 -8.49 20.44 -15.43
CA PRO A 47 -8.53 21.55 -16.39
C PRO A 47 -7.22 21.86 -17.10
N VAL A 48 -6.08 21.87 -16.37
CA VAL A 48 -4.77 22.11 -16.99
C VAL A 48 -4.41 21.03 -18.01
N GLN A 49 -4.71 19.76 -17.71
CA GLN A 49 -4.43 18.64 -18.62
C GLN A 49 -5.29 18.72 -19.88
N ARG A 50 -6.58 19.01 -19.73
CA ARG A 50 -7.52 19.21 -20.84
C ARG A 50 -7.07 20.35 -21.76
N ARG A 51 -6.66 21.47 -21.19
CA ARG A 51 -6.15 22.64 -21.92
C ARG A 51 -4.86 22.34 -22.67
N ILE A 52 -3.94 21.55 -22.09
CA ILE A 52 -2.72 21.10 -22.78
C ILE A 52 -3.07 20.23 -23.98
N VAL A 53 -3.91 19.20 -23.81
CA VAL A 53 -4.29 18.29 -24.89
C VAL A 53 -5.04 19.04 -25.99
N TYR A 54 -5.94 19.96 -25.63
CA TYR A 54 -6.66 20.79 -26.57
C TYR A 54 -5.73 21.76 -27.33
N ALA A 55 -4.86 22.48 -26.64
CA ALA A 55 -3.91 23.39 -27.29
C ALA A 55 -2.97 22.66 -28.24
N MET A 56 -2.51 21.45 -27.90
CA MET A 56 -1.70 20.61 -28.80
C MET A 56 -2.49 20.19 -30.05
N SER A 57 -3.79 19.92 -29.92
CA SER A 57 -4.67 19.63 -31.05
C SER A 57 -4.82 20.84 -31.98
N GLU A 58 -5.06 22.03 -31.43
CA GLU A 58 -5.16 23.29 -32.18
C GLU A 58 -3.85 23.64 -32.90
N LEU A 59 -2.70 23.33 -32.30
CA LEU A 59 -1.39 23.47 -32.94
C LEU A 59 -1.11 22.43 -34.03
N GLY A 60 -2.05 21.49 -34.29
CA GLY A 60 -1.89 20.41 -35.24
C GLY A 60 -0.82 19.36 -34.83
N LEU A 61 -0.51 19.25 -33.55
CA LEU A 61 0.50 18.32 -33.02
C LEU A 61 -0.07 16.91 -32.81
N LYS A 62 -0.73 16.35 -33.84
CA LYS A 62 -1.25 14.97 -33.83
C LYS A 62 -0.10 13.96 -33.79
N ALA A 63 -0.41 12.70 -33.48
CA ALA A 63 0.57 11.61 -33.39
C ALA A 63 1.45 11.47 -34.66
N SER A 64 0.89 11.73 -35.85
CA SER A 64 1.60 11.73 -37.14
C SER A 64 2.44 12.99 -37.41
N ALA A 65 2.29 14.05 -36.61
CA ALA A 65 2.99 15.29 -36.81
C ALA A 65 4.48 15.20 -36.38
N LYS A 66 5.28 16.15 -36.84
CA LYS A 66 6.65 16.33 -36.34
C LYS A 66 6.62 16.92 -34.95
N TYR A 67 7.57 16.51 -34.11
CA TYR A 67 7.79 17.11 -32.81
C TYR A 67 8.03 18.61 -32.89
N LYS A 68 7.56 19.34 -31.88
CA LYS A 68 7.80 20.77 -31.69
C LYS A 68 8.33 21.02 -30.28
N LYS A 69 9.10 22.09 -30.13
CA LYS A 69 9.59 22.49 -28.81
C LYS A 69 8.44 22.62 -27.80
N SER A 70 8.60 22.00 -26.64
CA SER A 70 7.58 22.00 -25.59
C SER A 70 7.25 23.41 -25.10
N ALA A 71 8.22 24.32 -25.14
CA ALA A 71 8.02 25.74 -24.84
C ALA A 71 6.94 26.40 -25.71
N ARG A 72 6.74 25.94 -26.96
CA ARG A 72 5.67 26.45 -27.82
C ARG A 72 4.29 26.04 -27.31
N THR A 73 4.13 24.76 -26.99
CA THR A 73 2.86 24.26 -26.42
C THR A 73 2.54 24.95 -25.11
N VAL A 74 3.52 25.06 -24.20
CA VAL A 74 3.33 25.74 -22.91
C VAL A 74 2.96 27.21 -23.11
N GLY A 75 3.62 27.90 -24.04
CA GLY A 75 3.30 29.30 -24.36
C GLY A 75 1.86 29.49 -24.86
N ASP A 76 1.39 28.61 -25.76
CA ASP A 76 0.01 28.66 -26.22
C ASP A 76 -1.00 28.32 -25.10
N VAL A 77 -0.69 27.37 -24.24
CA VAL A 77 -1.55 26.98 -23.11
C VAL A 77 -1.74 28.15 -22.15
N ILE A 78 -0.66 28.76 -21.69
CA ILE A 78 -0.73 29.87 -20.71
C ILE A 78 -1.25 31.16 -21.33
N GLY A 79 -0.94 31.40 -22.59
CA GLY A 79 -1.37 32.61 -23.29
C GLY A 79 -2.82 32.61 -23.74
N LYS A 80 -3.42 31.41 -23.97
CA LYS A 80 -4.78 31.30 -24.53
C LYS A 80 -5.80 30.74 -23.55
N PHE A 81 -5.42 29.78 -22.70
CA PHE A 81 -6.41 28.96 -21.96
C PHE A 81 -6.14 28.89 -20.46
N HIS A 82 -4.88 28.93 -19.99
CA HIS A 82 -4.56 28.64 -18.60
C HIS A 82 -3.68 29.74 -17.96
N PRO A 83 -4.29 30.78 -17.36
CA PRO A 83 -3.58 31.98 -16.86
C PRO A 83 -2.83 31.68 -15.55
N HIS A 84 -1.91 30.73 -15.57
CA HIS A 84 -1.07 30.29 -14.45
C HIS A 84 0.40 30.19 -14.88
N GLY A 85 1.28 29.83 -13.91
CA GLY A 85 2.72 29.71 -14.19
C GLY A 85 3.05 28.65 -15.24
N ASP A 86 4.02 28.96 -16.10
CA ASP A 86 4.52 28.07 -17.15
C ASP A 86 5.08 26.76 -16.61
N SER A 87 5.75 26.81 -15.47
CA SER A 87 6.28 25.62 -14.79
C SER A 87 5.19 24.62 -14.44
N ALA A 88 4.04 25.07 -13.91
CA ALA A 88 2.93 24.18 -13.56
C ALA A 88 2.31 23.50 -14.80
N ALA A 89 2.16 24.26 -15.90
CA ALA A 89 1.65 23.71 -17.16
C ALA A 89 2.67 22.71 -17.75
N TYR A 90 3.97 23.03 -17.71
CA TYR A 90 5.00 22.13 -18.20
C TYR A 90 5.13 20.84 -17.36
N GLU A 91 5.10 20.94 -16.02
CA GLU A 91 5.12 19.77 -15.14
C GLU A 91 3.93 18.84 -15.39
N ALA A 92 2.73 19.39 -15.60
CA ALA A 92 1.56 18.59 -15.98
C ALA A 92 1.76 17.88 -17.33
N MET A 93 2.35 18.58 -18.31
CA MET A 93 2.66 17.97 -19.60
C MET A 93 3.74 16.88 -19.50
N VAL A 94 4.73 17.06 -18.64
CA VAL A 94 5.78 16.07 -18.37
C VAL A 94 5.17 14.78 -17.82
N LEU A 95 4.31 14.88 -16.82
CA LEU A 95 3.64 13.70 -16.24
C LEU A 95 2.83 12.92 -17.30
N MET A 96 2.12 13.63 -18.20
CA MET A 96 1.36 13.00 -19.28
C MET A 96 2.23 12.31 -20.35
N ALA A 97 3.54 12.61 -20.39
CA ALA A 97 4.49 11.98 -21.31
C ALA A 97 5.26 10.81 -20.68
N GLN A 98 5.27 10.68 -19.35
CA GLN A 98 6.02 9.66 -18.65
C GLN A 98 5.29 8.30 -18.66
N SER A 99 5.85 7.30 -19.34
CA SER A 99 5.31 5.95 -19.43
C SER A 99 5.31 5.17 -18.11
N PHE A 100 6.10 5.64 -17.13
CA PHE A 100 6.13 5.11 -15.76
C PHE A 100 5.16 5.84 -14.79
N SER A 101 4.57 6.98 -15.23
CA SER A 101 3.58 7.75 -14.46
C SER A 101 2.16 7.54 -15.00
N TYR A 102 2.00 7.43 -16.33
CA TYR A 102 0.75 7.23 -17.03
C TYR A 102 0.67 5.84 -17.62
N ARG A 103 -0.42 5.13 -17.36
CA ARG A 103 -0.64 3.79 -17.96
C ARG A 103 -0.82 3.88 -19.47
N TYR A 104 -1.45 4.96 -19.93
CA TYR A 104 -1.67 5.32 -21.34
C TYR A 104 -1.26 6.78 -21.54
N PRO A 105 0.01 7.07 -21.84
CA PRO A 105 0.49 8.43 -22.03
C PRO A 105 -0.28 9.20 -23.10
N LEU A 106 -0.57 10.48 -22.83
CA LEU A 106 -1.29 11.38 -23.75
C LEU A 106 -0.33 12.23 -24.59
N VAL A 107 0.89 12.43 -24.11
CA VAL A 107 1.94 13.18 -24.77
C VAL A 107 3.06 12.22 -25.16
N ASP A 108 3.57 12.36 -26.38
CA ASP A 108 4.76 11.70 -26.88
C ASP A 108 5.91 12.72 -26.87
N GLY A 109 6.93 12.44 -26.06
CA GLY A 109 8.02 13.36 -25.76
C GLY A 109 9.36 12.88 -26.30
N GLN A 110 10.16 13.81 -26.83
CA GLN A 110 11.54 13.58 -27.22
C GLN A 110 12.49 14.43 -26.38
N GLY A 111 13.57 13.82 -25.87
CA GLY A 111 14.53 14.42 -24.95
C GLY A 111 14.42 13.83 -23.55
N ASN A 112 14.91 14.56 -22.54
CA ASN A 112 14.84 14.12 -21.14
C ASN A 112 13.52 14.56 -20.50
N TRP A 113 12.64 13.60 -20.24
CA TRP A 113 11.34 13.77 -19.57
C TRP A 113 11.34 13.19 -18.15
N GLY A 114 12.51 13.00 -17.53
CA GLY A 114 12.68 12.35 -16.23
C GLY A 114 12.80 10.83 -16.36
N SER A 115 12.95 10.18 -15.23
CA SER A 115 13.04 8.73 -15.11
C SER A 115 12.13 8.21 -14.01
N ALA A 116 11.87 6.92 -13.96
CA ALA A 116 11.12 6.30 -12.86
C ALA A 116 11.80 6.54 -11.50
N ASP A 117 13.11 6.63 -11.48
CA ASP A 117 13.91 6.89 -10.29
C ASP A 117 13.81 8.35 -9.81
N ASP A 118 13.84 9.30 -10.73
CA ASP A 118 13.63 10.72 -10.46
C ASP A 118 12.68 11.35 -11.49
N PRO A 119 11.35 11.27 -11.26
CA PRO A 119 10.34 11.81 -12.16
C PRO A 119 10.40 13.33 -12.34
N LYS A 120 11.05 14.05 -11.43
CA LYS A 120 11.18 15.51 -11.46
C LYS A 120 12.47 16.02 -12.10
N SER A 121 13.41 15.14 -12.41
CA SER A 121 14.67 15.49 -13.08
C SER A 121 14.53 15.49 -14.61
N PHE A 122 13.65 16.32 -15.13
CA PHE A 122 13.44 16.52 -16.56
C PHE A 122 14.11 17.80 -17.07
N ALA A 123 14.42 17.84 -18.36
CA ALA A 123 15.03 19.00 -18.99
C ALA A 123 14.04 20.18 -19.10
N ALA A 124 14.54 21.40 -19.10
CA ALA A 124 13.72 22.59 -19.33
C ALA A 124 12.99 22.53 -20.69
N MET A 125 11.78 23.09 -20.77
CA MET A 125 10.89 23.05 -21.92
C MET A 125 11.49 23.55 -23.25
N ARG A 126 12.56 24.34 -23.21
CA ARG A 126 13.30 24.79 -24.39
C ARG A 126 14.17 23.69 -25.03
N TYR A 127 14.49 22.64 -24.29
CA TYR A 127 15.27 21.50 -24.76
C TYR A 127 14.42 20.32 -25.21
N THR A 128 13.27 20.08 -24.56
CA THR A 128 12.38 19.00 -24.91
C THR A 128 11.48 19.32 -26.09
N GLU A 129 11.04 18.28 -26.79
CA GLU A 129 10.11 18.37 -27.90
C GLU A 129 8.93 17.42 -27.64
N SER A 130 7.74 17.79 -28.11
CA SER A 130 6.52 17.05 -27.83
C SER A 130 5.54 17.07 -28.99
N LYS A 131 4.67 16.08 -29.01
CA LYS A 131 3.45 15.95 -29.81
C LYS A 131 2.45 15.10 -29.04
N LEU A 132 1.20 14.99 -29.50
CA LEU A 132 0.23 14.07 -28.92
C LEU A 132 0.62 12.62 -29.24
N SER A 133 0.38 11.72 -28.29
CA SER A 133 0.46 10.28 -28.52
C SER A 133 -0.68 9.78 -29.40
N ALA A 134 -0.57 8.57 -29.93
CA ALA A 134 -1.68 7.94 -30.65
C ALA A 134 -2.92 7.77 -29.77
N TYR A 135 -2.73 7.40 -28.50
CA TYR A 135 -3.81 7.23 -27.55
C TYR A 135 -4.60 8.53 -27.27
N ALA A 136 -4.00 9.71 -27.40
CA ALA A 136 -4.71 10.98 -27.20
C ALA A 136 -5.90 11.16 -28.17
N ASP A 137 -5.92 10.42 -29.29
CA ASP A 137 -7.02 10.45 -30.26
C ASP A 137 -8.35 9.96 -29.65
N VAL A 138 -8.31 9.10 -28.63
CA VAL A 138 -9.54 8.67 -27.92
C VAL A 138 -10.27 9.82 -27.22
N LEU A 139 -9.59 10.95 -26.98
CA LEU A 139 -10.16 12.16 -26.38
C LEU A 139 -10.56 13.21 -27.42
N LEU A 140 -9.96 13.21 -28.60
CA LEU A 140 -9.99 14.34 -29.55
C LEU A 140 -10.74 14.06 -30.84
N SER A 141 -10.81 12.80 -31.30
CA SER A 141 -11.31 12.43 -32.63
C SER A 141 -12.74 12.89 -32.93
N GLU A 142 -13.54 13.06 -31.91
CA GLU A 142 -14.95 13.48 -32.05
C GLU A 142 -15.21 14.96 -31.71
N LEU A 143 -14.19 15.72 -31.26
CA LEU A 143 -14.35 17.08 -30.73
C LEU A 143 -15.03 18.05 -31.69
N GLY A 144 -14.72 17.97 -32.98
CA GLY A 144 -15.34 18.83 -34.02
C GLY A 144 -16.72 18.37 -34.53
N GLN A 145 -17.38 17.42 -33.84
CA GLN A 145 -18.59 16.76 -34.28
C GLN A 145 -19.83 17.09 -33.40
N GLY A 146 -19.89 18.29 -32.84
CA GLY A 146 -21.02 18.73 -32.01
C GLY A 146 -21.10 18.06 -30.63
N THR A 147 -20.05 17.35 -30.21
CA THR A 147 -20.02 16.48 -29.03
C THR A 147 -19.69 17.21 -27.74
N ALA A 148 -18.97 18.32 -27.82
CA ALA A 148 -18.55 19.11 -26.66
C ALA A 148 -19.38 20.36 -26.49
N ASN A 149 -19.55 20.78 -25.23
CA ASN A 149 -19.94 22.14 -24.91
C ASN A 149 -18.71 23.04 -24.92
N TRP A 150 -18.90 24.29 -25.32
CA TRP A 150 -17.85 25.28 -25.40
C TRP A 150 -18.11 26.39 -24.42
N ARG A 151 -17.05 26.88 -23.78
CA ARG A 151 -17.11 28.04 -22.89
C ARG A 151 -16.03 29.05 -23.29
N PRO A 152 -16.27 30.36 -23.04
CA PRO A 152 -15.19 31.31 -23.23
C PRO A 152 -13.96 30.97 -22.38
N ASN A 153 -12.78 31.25 -22.94
CA ASN A 153 -11.51 31.19 -22.21
C ASN A 153 -11.45 32.32 -21.18
N PHE A 154 -10.35 32.44 -20.43
CA PHE A 154 -10.21 33.38 -19.33
C PHE A 154 -10.35 34.86 -19.71
N ASP A 155 -10.08 35.26 -20.97
CA ASP A 155 -10.20 36.64 -21.48
C ASP A 155 -11.35 36.81 -22.47
N ALA A 156 -12.17 35.80 -22.66
CA ALA A 156 -13.30 35.74 -23.57
C ALA A 156 -12.97 36.06 -25.05
N THR A 157 -11.72 35.86 -25.47
CA THR A 157 -11.30 36.06 -26.87
C THR A 157 -11.45 34.81 -27.71
N MET A 158 -11.52 33.64 -27.09
CA MET A 158 -11.60 32.31 -27.72
C MET A 158 -12.50 31.38 -26.91
N ASP A 159 -12.95 30.31 -27.51
CA ASP A 159 -13.69 29.25 -26.81
C ASP A 159 -12.76 28.05 -26.52
N GLU A 160 -12.98 27.42 -25.36
CA GLU A 160 -12.37 26.17 -24.97
C GLU A 160 -13.43 25.10 -24.68
N PRO A 161 -13.18 23.81 -24.94
CA PRO A 161 -14.14 22.74 -24.61
C PRO A 161 -14.24 22.59 -23.09
N GLU A 162 -15.47 22.49 -22.58
CA GLU A 162 -15.71 22.22 -21.16
C GLU A 162 -15.18 20.83 -20.77
N ILE A 163 -15.47 19.81 -21.60
CA ILE A 163 -15.09 18.41 -21.40
C ILE A 163 -14.81 17.81 -22.79
N LEU A 164 -13.77 17.00 -22.89
CA LEU A 164 -13.46 16.29 -24.13
C LEU A 164 -14.35 15.05 -24.31
N PRO A 165 -14.75 14.71 -25.54
CA PRO A 165 -15.65 13.58 -25.84
C PRO A 165 -14.93 12.23 -25.81
N ALA A 166 -14.46 11.81 -24.62
CA ALA A 166 -13.67 10.58 -24.46
C ALA A 166 -14.43 9.33 -24.95
N ARG A 167 -13.77 8.53 -25.77
CA ARG A 167 -14.30 7.26 -26.32
C ARG A 167 -14.18 6.09 -25.34
N VAL A 168 -13.37 6.25 -24.27
CA VAL A 168 -13.16 5.27 -23.18
C VAL A 168 -13.14 5.98 -21.84
N PRO A 169 -13.41 5.30 -20.70
CA PRO A 169 -13.43 5.93 -19.38
C PRO A 169 -12.00 6.25 -18.90
N ASN A 170 -11.39 7.25 -19.49
CA ASN A 170 -10.00 7.65 -19.23
C ASN A 170 -9.72 7.96 -17.75
N VAL A 171 -10.73 8.35 -16.97
CA VAL A 171 -10.62 8.54 -15.52
C VAL A 171 -10.13 7.28 -14.80
N LEU A 172 -10.54 6.10 -15.25
CA LEU A 172 -10.06 4.82 -14.70
C LEU A 172 -8.76 4.37 -15.37
N LEU A 173 -8.57 4.65 -16.68
CA LEU A 173 -7.44 4.13 -17.44
C LEU A 173 -6.10 4.76 -17.02
N ASN A 174 -6.06 6.05 -16.83
CA ASN A 174 -4.86 6.75 -16.37
C ASN A 174 -4.90 7.10 -14.88
N GLY A 175 -6.08 7.08 -14.30
CA GLY A 175 -6.23 7.55 -12.92
C GLY A 175 -5.81 9.01 -12.76
N THR A 176 -5.76 9.47 -11.52
CA THR A 176 -5.23 10.80 -11.17
C THR A 176 -5.10 10.94 -9.66
N THR A 177 -4.19 11.78 -9.21
CA THR A 177 -4.08 12.20 -7.82
C THR A 177 -4.28 13.70 -7.72
N GLY A 178 -4.97 14.17 -6.69
CA GLY A 178 -5.20 15.61 -6.50
C GLY A 178 -5.60 15.95 -5.08
N ILE A 179 -5.13 17.08 -4.59
CA ILE A 179 -5.44 17.60 -3.26
C ILE A 179 -6.21 18.91 -3.44
N ALA A 180 -7.44 18.95 -2.98
CA ALA A 180 -8.29 20.12 -2.94
C ALA A 180 -8.51 20.60 -1.49
N VAL A 181 -9.29 21.64 -1.31
CA VAL A 181 -9.69 22.11 0.01
C VAL A 181 -10.75 21.17 0.59
N GLY A 182 -10.45 20.54 1.72
CA GLY A 182 -11.37 19.63 2.40
C GLY A 182 -11.57 18.26 1.76
N MET A 183 -10.99 18.00 0.59
CA MET A 183 -11.09 16.71 -0.11
C MET A 183 -9.88 16.41 -0.98
N ALA A 184 -9.70 15.13 -1.30
CA ALA A 184 -8.65 14.66 -2.19
C ALA A 184 -9.19 13.61 -3.15
N THR A 185 -8.46 13.33 -4.21
CA THR A 185 -8.69 12.23 -5.13
C THR A 185 -7.41 11.43 -5.32
N ASP A 186 -7.53 10.11 -5.30
CA ASP A 186 -6.44 9.16 -5.58
C ASP A 186 -7.05 7.99 -6.37
N ILE A 187 -7.13 8.14 -7.68
CA ILE A 187 -7.71 7.15 -8.59
C ILE A 187 -6.56 6.37 -9.21
N PRO A 188 -6.45 5.06 -8.96
CA PRO A 188 -5.42 4.24 -9.61
C PRO A 188 -5.75 3.97 -11.06
N PRO A 189 -4.73 3.75 -11.93
CA PRO A 189 -4.95 3.35 -13.32
C PRO A 189 -5.42 1.89 -13.41
N HIS A 190 -6.08 1.57 -14.55
CA HIS A 190 -6.63 0.25 -14.85
C HIS A 190 -6.34 -0.16 -16.30
N ASN A 191 -6.42 -1.45 -16.56
CA ASN A 191 -6.23 -2.01 -17.90
C ASN A 191 -7.41 -1.71 -18.82
N LEU A 192 -7.14 -1.23 -20.05
CA LEU A 192 -8.16 -0.85 -21.03
C LEU A 192 -9.07 -2.03 -21.40
N ASN A 193 -8.51 -3.20 -21.67
CA ASN A 193 -9.29 -4.38 -22.05
C ASN A 193 -10.23 -4.82 -20.93
N GLU A 194 -9.79 -4.75 -19.67
CA GLU A 194 -10.60 -5.10 -18.50
C GLU A 194 -11.74 -4.11 -18.30
N VAL A 195 -11.44 -2.81 -18.39
CA VAL A 195 -12.45 -1.75 -18.23
C VAL A 195 -13.48 -1.78 -19.34
N VAL A 196 -13.06 -2.00 -20.60
CA VAL A 196 -14.01 -2.13 -21.71
C VAL A 196 -14.90 -3.37 -21.53
N LYS A 197 -14.36 -4.52 -21.13
CA LYS A 197 -15.18 -5.71 -20.84
C LYS A 197 -16.24 -5.44 -19.76
N ALA A 198 -15.87 -4.73 -18.69
CA ALA A 198 -16.82 -4.34 -17.65
C ALA A 198 -17.88 -3.35 -18.17
N CYS A 199 -17.52 -2.40 -19.03
CA CYS A 199 -18.47 -1.50 -19.70
C CYS A 199 -19.46 -2.29 -20.56
N LEU A 200 -18.99 -3.25 -21.35
CA LEU A 200 -19.84 -4.12 -22.19
C LEU A 200 -20.80 -4.94 -21.33
N HIS A 201 -20.28 -5.54 -20.25
CA HIS A 201 -21.10 -6.29 -19.29
C HIS A 201 -22.21 -5.40 -18.68
N LEU A 202 -21.88 -4.17 -18.27
CA LEU A 202 -22.85 -3.24 -17.67
C LEU A 202 -23.88 -2.72 -18.68
N LEU A 203 -23.52 -2.59 -19.96
CA LEU A 203 -24.47 -2.26 -21.03
C LEU A 203 -25.47 -3.39 -21.30
N ASP A 204 -25.03 -4.66 -21.18
CA ASP A 204 -25.90 -5.84 -21.30
C ASP A 204 -26.72 -6.05 -20.02
N ASN A 205 -26.14 -5.85 -18.85
CA ASN A 205 -26.74 -6.05 -17.54
C ASN A 205 -26.71 -4.77 -16.70
N PRO A 206 -27.64 -3.82 -16.90
CA PRO A 206 -27.63 -2.52 -16.21
C PRO A 206 -27.73 -2.60 -14.67
N LYS A 207 -28.10 -3.78 -14.15
CA LYS A 207 -28.20 -4.06 -12.73
C LYS A 207 -26.98 -4.77 -12.16
N ALA A 208 -25.95 -5.05 -12.97
CA ALA A 208 -24.72 -5.73 -12.54
C ALA A 208 -24.15 -5.10 -11.26
N THR A 209 -23.73 -5.94 -10.36
CA THR A 209 -23.14 -5.58 -9.06
C THR A 209 -21.63 -5.33 -9.18
N VAL A 210 -20.99 -4.78 -8.15
CA VAL A 210 -19.53 -4.58 -8.14
C VAL A 210 -18.78 -5.91 -8.25
N PRO A 211 -19.16 -6.99 -7.52
CA PRO A 211 -18.53 -8.30 -7.69
C PRO A 211 -18.57 -8.84 -9.12
N GLU A 212 -19.72 -8.72 -9.83
CA GLU A 212 -19.83 -9.14 -11.22
C GLU A 212 -18.95 -8.32 -12.17
N LEU A 213 -18.78 -7.03 -11.91
CA LEU A 213 -17.86 -6.17 -12.68
C LEU A 213 -16.39 -6.51 -12.39
N MET A 214 -16.08 -7.00 -11.20
CA MET A 214 -14.73 -7.45 -10.82
C MET A 214 -14.33 -8.79 -11.46
N GLU A 215 -15.25 -9.54 -12.06
CA GLU A 215 -14.87 -10.66 -12.92
C GLU A 215 -14.02 -10.18 -14.11
N HIS A 216 -14.21 -8.93 -14.53
CA HIS A 216 -13.47 -8.26 -15.61
C HIS A 216 -12.35 -7.36 -15.08
N ILE A 217 -12.65 -6.43 -14.15
CA ILE A 217 -11.68 -5.52 -13.52
C ILE A 217 -11.26 -6.13 -12.18
N LYS A 218 -10.22 -6.93 -12.17
CA LYS A 218 -9.79 -7.66 -10.98
C LYS A 218 -9.12 -6.76 -9.93
N ALA A 219 -8.36 -5.76 -10.38
CA ALA A 219 -7.62 -4.80 -9.57
C ALA A 219 -7.12 -3.63 -10.43
N PRO A 220 -6.56 -2.57 -9.87
CA PRO A 220 -5.79 -1.58 -10.60
C PRO A 220 -4.68 -2.22 -11.46
N ASP A 221 -4.23 -1.52 -12.51
CA ASP A 221 -3.14 -1.94 -13.39
C ASP A 221 -2.16 -0.78 -13.58
N PHE A 222 -1.09 -0.79 -12.79
CA PHE A 222 -0.14 0.30 -12.75
C PHE A 222 0.83 0.28 -13.94
N PRO A 223 1.43 1.42 -14.31
CA PRO A 223 2.39 1.49 -15.41
C PRO A 223 3.71 0.78 -15.12
N THR A 224 4.01 0.48 -13.86
CA THR A 224 5.16 -0.35 -13.43
C THR A 224 4.71 -1.79 -13.24
N ASP A 225 5.63 -2.74 -13.41
CA ASP A 225 5.32 -4.17 -13.42
C ASP A 225 5.27 -4.80 -12.00
N GLY A 226 5.26 -3.97 -10.94
CA GLY A 226 5.18 -4.45 -9.56
C GLY A 226 3.89 -5.24 -9.30
N GLU A 227 3.99 -6.32 -8.50
CA GLU A 227 2.84 -7.17 -8.18
C GLU A 227 1.92 -6.51 -7.14
N ILE A 228 0.61 -6.74 -7.28
CA ILE A 228 -0.40 -6.37 -6.29
C ILE A 228 -0.63 -7.57 -5.37
N ILE A 229 -0.41 -7.37 -4.07
CA ILE A 229 -0.47 -8.43 -3.06
C ILE A 229 -1.71 -8.35 -2.15
N THR A 230 -2.57 -7.37 -2.37
CA THR A 230 -3.78 -7.15 -1.59
C THR A 230 -4.80 -8.26 -1.81
N PRO A 231 -5.42 -8.82 -0.75
CA PRO A 231 -6.48 -9.81 -0.87
C PRO A 231 -7.66 -9.31 -1.70
N GLN A 232 -8.28 -10.18 -2.49
CA GLN A 232 -9.42 -9.83 -3.35
C GLN A 232 -10.61 -9.27 -2.57
N ALA A 233 -10.84 -9.72 -1.33
CA ALA A 233 -11.88 -9.20 -0.46
C ALA A 233 -11.68 -7.71 -0.11
N ASP A 234 -10.44 -7.27 0.10
CA ASP A 234 -10.11 -5.88 0.41
C ASP A 234 -10.22 -4.99 -0.84
N ILE A 235 -9.85 -5.52 -2.01
CA ILE A 235 -10.06 -4.84 -3.29
C ILE A 235 -11.56 -4.67 -3.57
N LEU A 236 -12.37 -5.70 -3.32
CA LEU A 236 -13.82 -5.63 -3.44
C LEU A 236 -14.39 -4.54 -2.54
N ASN A 237 -14.05 -4.54 -1.26
CA ASN A 237 -14.49 -3.49 -0.33
C ASN A 237 -14.07 -2.08 -0.79
N THR A 238 -12.86 -1.96 -1.34
CA THR A 238 -12.37 -0.69 -1.90
C THR A 238 -13.21 -0.24 -3.10
N TYR A 239 -13.57 -1.14 -4.01
CA TYR A 239 -14.41 -0.82 -5.16
C TYR A 239 -15.89 -0.60 -4.81
N GLU A 240 -16.39 -1.21 -3.74
CA GLU A 240 -17.76 -0.97 -3.25
C GLU A 240 -17.89 0.37 -2.52
N THR A 241 -16.87 0.77 -1.76
CA THR A 241 -16.90 2.01 -0.97
C THR A 241 -16.31 3.23 -1.68
N GLY A 242 -15.50 3.01 -2.73
CA GLY A 242 -14.71 4.04 -3.39
C GLY A 242 -13.51 4.52 -2.58
N ARG A 243 -13.18 3.84 -1.46
CA ARG A 243 -12.07 4.20 -0.56
C ARG A 243 -11.35 2.96 -0.07
N GLY A 244 -10.03 3.02 0.00
CA GLY A 244 -9.20 1.91 0.48
C GLY A 244 -7.73 2.10 0.16
N SER A 245 -7.04 1.00 0.03
CA SER A 245 -5.63 0.98 -0.41
C SER A 245 -5.30 -0.35 -1.07
N VAL A 246 -4.31 -0.35 -1.93
CA VAL A 246 -3.68 -1.56 -2.47
C VAL A 246 -2.21 -1.58 -2.10
N LYS A 247 -1.73 -2.75 -1.70
CA LYS A 247 -0.31 -3.00 -1.44
C LYS A 247 0.33 -3.53 -2.72
N MET A 248 1.48 -2.96 -3.05
CA MET A 248 2.30 -3.38 -4.18
C MET A 248 3.67 -3.80 -3.69
N ARG A 249 4.23 -4.82 -4.31
CA ARG A 249 5.54 -5.37 -4.00
C ARG A 249 6.40 -5.45 -5.26
N GLY A 250 7.71 -5.23 -5.11
CA GLY A 250 8.69 -5.43 -6.17
C GLY A 250 8.81 -6.89 -6.56
N ILE A 251 9.09 -7.17 -7.84
CA ILE A 251 9.33 -8.52 -8.34
C ILE A 251 10.82 -8.76 -8.36
N TRP A 252 11.22 -9.95 -7.92
CA TRP A 252 12.61 -10.36 -7.87
C TRP A 252 12.78 -11.82 -8.24
N HIS A 253 14.00 -12.18 -8.62
CA HIS A 253 14.41 -13.56 -8.84
C HIS A 253 15.88 -13.74 -8.44
N LYS A 254 16.32 -14.99 -8.36
CA LYS A 254 17.71 -15.32 -8.07
C LYS A 254 18.45 -15.59 -9.38
N GLU A 255 19.63 -14.96 -9.55
CA GLU A 255 20.51 -15.15 -10.69
C GLU A 255 21.96 -15.21 -10.20
N ASP A 256 22.67 -16.32 -10.49
CA ASP A 256 24.08 -16.56 -10.13
C ASP A 256 24.45 -16.33 -8.64
N GLY A 257 23.47 -16.43 -7.77
CA GLY A 257 23.65 -16.24 -6.32
C GLY A 257 23.24 -14.87 -5.83
N ASP A 258 23.07 -13.89 -6.72
CA ASP A 258 22.54 -12.56 -6.45
C ASP A 258 21.00 -12.53 -6.48
N ILE A 259 20.43 -11.55 -5.82
CA ILE A 259 19.02 -11.22 -5.87
C ILE A 259 18.85 -10.06 -6.87
N ILE A 260 18.09 -10.29 -7.93
CA ILE A 260 17.82 -9.31 -8.96
C ILE A 260 16.39 -8.83 -8.83
N VAL A 261 16.20 -7.54 -8.56
CA VAL A 261 14.89 -6.91 -8.55
C VAL A 261 14.63 -6.34 -9.95
N THR A 262 13.57 -6.80 -10.60
CA THR A 262 13.22 -6.46 -11.99
C THR A 262 12.01 -5.57 -12.13
N ALA A 263 11.21 -5.41 -11.09
CA ALA A 263 10.09 -4.48 -11.07
C ALA A 263 9.93 -3.84 -9.68
N LEU A 264 9.47 -2.60 -9.66
CA LEU A 264 9.25 -1.84 -8.44
C LEU A 264 7.78 -1.47 -8.27
N PRO A 265 7.32 -1.24 -7.04
CA PRO A 265 6.01 -0.64 -6.79
C PRO A 265 5.86 0.71 -7.51
N PHE A 266 4.63 1.05 -7.88
CA PHE A 266 4.34 2.34 -8.50
C PHE A 266 4.84 3.52 -7.65
N GLN A 267 5.53 4.46 -8.27
CA GLN A 267 6.16 5.62 -7.63
C GLN A 267 7.28 5.27 -6.61
N ALA A 268 7.85 4.08 -6.68
CA ALA A 268 9.06 3.74 -5.93
C ALA A 268 10.31 4.12 -6.74
N SER A 269 11.33 4.63 -6.06
CA SER A 269 12.63 4.97 -6.64
C SER A 269 13.64 3.88 -6.30
N GLY A 270 14.35 3.33 -7.31
CA GLY A 270 15.38 2.32 -7.14
C GLY A 270 16.55 2.83 -6.32
N SER A 271 17.05 4.03 -6.61
CA SER A 271 18.12 4.66 -5.85
C SER A 271 17.75 4.85 -4.38
N LYS A 272 16.52 5.27 -4.09
CA LYS A 272 16.05 5.42 -2.71
C LYS A 272 15.97 4.07 -1.98
N ILE A 273 15.53 3.02 -2.65
CA ILE A 273 15.50 1.66 -2.09
C ILE A 273 16.91 1.18 -1.76
N LEU A 274 17.85 1.34 -2.69
CA LEU A 274 19.25 1.00 -2.44
C LEU A 274 19.84 1.81 -1.29
N GLU A 275 19.52 3.10 -1.19
CA GLU A 275 19.93 3.93 -0.05
C GLU A 275 19.36 3.44 1.28
N GLN A 276 18.08 3.04 1.33
CA GLN A 276 17.44 2.46 2.52
C GLN A 276 18.13 1.16 2.94
N ILE A 277 18.47 0.28 1.99
CA ILE A 277 19.20 -0.97 2.27
C ILE A 277 20.62 -0.66 2.75
N ALA A 278 21.34 0.24 2.06
CA ALA A 278 22.70 0.65 2.43
C ALA A 278 22.75 1.29 3.83
N ALA A 279 21.72 2.06 4.20
CA ALA A 279 21.61 2.61 5.55
C ALA A 279 21.47 1.51 6.61
N GLN A 280 20.72 0.46 6.33
CA GLN A 280 20.61 -0.70 7.23
C GLN A 280 21.93 -1.47 7.33
N MET A 281 22.67 -1.64 6.20
CA MET A 281 24.00 -2.25 6.18
C MET A 281 25.01 -1.46 7.03
N ARG A 282 25.06 -0.13 6.86
CA ARG A 282 25.92 0.76 7.68
C ARG A 282 25.61 0.67 9.16
N ASN A 283 24.34 0.52 9.51
CA ASN A 283 23.87 0.35 10.88
C ASN A 283 24.03 -1.09 11.42
N LYS A 284 24.67 -1.98 10.66
CA LYS A 284 24.89 -3.41 10.97
C LYS A 284 23.60 -4.20 11.19
N LYS A 285 22.47 -3.72 10.65
CA LYS A 285 21.18 -4.42 10.71
C LYS A 285 21.02 -5.47 9.61
N LEU A 286 21.82 -5.42 8.55
CA LEU A 286 21.85 -6.38 7.43
C LEU A 286 23.26 -6.97 7.22
N PRO A 287 23.79 -7.76 8.15
CA PRO A 287 25.13 -8.36 8.01
C PRO A 287 25.20 -9.43 6.92
N MET A 288 24.05 -9.92 6.42
CA MET A 288 23.94 -10.93 5.39
C MET A 288 24.02 -10.36 3.96
N VAL A 289 23.96 -9.02 3.76
CA VAL A 289 24.15 -8.37 2.46
C VAL A 289 25.59 -7.89 2.36
N GLU A 290 26.25 -8.20 1.23
CA GLU A 290 27.63 -7.81 0.96
C GLU A 290 27.72 -6.56 0.10
N ASP A 291 26.96 -6.51 -1.00
CA ASP A 291 27.04 -5.43 -1.99
C ASP A 291 25.66 -5.08 -2.57
N LEU A 292 25.55 -3.87 -3.10
CA LEU A 292 24.38 -3.31 -3.76
C LEU A 292 24.80 -2.60 -5.04
N ARG A 293 24.15 -2.91 -6.15
CA ARG A 293 24.42 -2.26 -7.45
C ARG A 293 23.12 -1.90 -8.15
N ASP A 294 23.14 -0.81 -8.88
CA ASP A 294 22.12 -0.46 -9.87
C ASP A 294 22.69 -0.78 -11.27
N GLU A 295 22.11 -1.76 -11.92
CA GLU A 295 22.48 -2.19 -13.28
C GLU A 295 21.35 -1.87 -14.28
N SER A 296 20.43 -0.96 -13.90
CA SER A 296 19.34 -0.53 -14.77
C SER A 296 19.86 0.18 -16.02
N ASP A 297 19.34 -0.18 -17.18
CA ASP A 297 19.68 0.42 -18.48
C ASP A 297 18.41 0.57 -19.35
N HIS A 298 18.57 0.87 -20.64
CA HIS A 298 17.47 1.06 -21.57
C HIS A 298 16.76 -0.25 -21.97
N GLU A 299 17.44 -1.40 -21.86
CA GLU A 299 16.87 -2.71 -22.13
C GLU A 299 16.20 -3.28 -20.88
N ASN A 300 16.80 -3.01 -19.70
CA ASN A 300 16.32 -3.41 -18.38
C ASN A 300 16.08 -2.16 -17.52
N PRO A 301 14.96 -1.47 -17.66
CA PRO A 301 14.69 -0.20 -16.97
C PRO A 301 14.72 -0.29 -15.44
N THR A 302 14.61 -1.50 -14.90
CA THR A 302 14.76 -1.82 -13.48
C THR A 302 15.59 -3.09 -13.34
N ARG A 303 16.83 -2.95 -12.86
CA ARG A 303 17.72 -4.07 -12.52
C ARG A 303 18.55 -3.69 -11.31
N LEU A 304 17.98 -3.89 -10.11
CA LEU A 304 18.70 -3.68 -8.86
C LEU A 304 19.28 -5.00 -8.38
N VAL A 305 20.58 -5.03 -8.12
CA VAL A 305 21.32 -6.22 -7.70
C VAL A 305 21.65 -6.12 -6.23
N ILE A 306 21.25 -7.15 -5.46
CA ILE A 306 21.56 -7.28 -4.04
C ILE A 306 22.38 -8.56 -3.88
N THR A 307 23.66 -8.43 -3.49
CA THR A 307 24.57 -9.56 -3.33
C THR A 307 24.57 -10.06 -1.89
N PRO A 308 24.09 -11.27 -1.62
CA PRO A 308 24.20 -11.90 -0.30
C PRO A 308 25.65 -12.25 0.02
N ARG A 309 26.06 -12.13 1.29
CA ARG A 309 27.44 -12.44 1.75
C ARG A 309 27.84 -13.91 1.55
N SER A 310 26.90 -14.81 1.49
CA SER A 310 27.15 -16.24 1.25
C SER A 310 25.90 -16.95 0.74
N ASN A 311 26.09 -18.08 0.06
CA ASN A 311 25.01 -18.94 -0.43
C ASN A 311 24.18 -19.62 0.70
N ARG A 312 24.55 -19.41 1.97
CA ARG A 312 23.83 -19.93 3.15
C ARG A 312 22.79 -18.95 3.69
N VAL A 313 22.73 -17.74 3.14
CA VAL A 313 21.72 -16.74 3.52
C VAL A 313 20.35 -17.25 3.09
N ASP A 314 19.39 -17.19 4.00
CA ASP A 314 17.98 -17.40 3.69
C ASP A 314 17.46 -16.19 2.92
N ILE A 315 17.35 -16.35 1.59
CA ILE A 315 16.98 -15.27 0.68
C ILE A 315 15.52 -14.86 0.86
N GLU A 316 14.62 -15.82 1.09
CA GLU A 316 13.19 -15.53 1.30
C GLU A 316 13.01 -14.67 2.56
N ALA A 317 13.60 -15.07 3.67
CA ALA A 317 13.57 -14.30 4.91
C ALA A 317 14.23 -12.91 4.75
N LEU A 318 15.34 -12.81 3.99
CA LEU A 318 15.97 -11.53 3.69
C LEU A 318 15.02 -10.63 2.89
N MET A 319 14.37 -11.16 1.86
CA MET A 319 13.45 -10.39 1.04
C MET A 319 12.20 -9.96 1.83
N ASP A 320 11.66 -10.81 2.70
CA ASP A 320 10.57 -10.44 3.61
C ASP A 320 10.96 -9.27 4.51
N HIS A 321 12.16 -9.29 5.07
CA HIS A 321 12.67 -8.16 5.84
C HIS A 321 12.79 -6.89 4.99
N LEU A 322 13.31 -6.98 3.76
CA LEU A 322 13.45 -5.84 2.86
C LEU A 322 12.08 -5.28 2.44
N PHE A 323 11.09 -6.13 2.18
CA PHE A 323 9.71 -5.70 1.94
C PHE A 323 9.11 -4.96 3.13
N ALA A 324 9.33 -5.46 4.35
CA ALA A 324 8.81 -4.83 5.56
C ALA A 324 9.50 -3.50 5.93
N THR A 325 10.72 -3.24 5.44
CA THR A 325 11.57 -2.13 5.93
C THR A 325 12.01 -1.15 4.86
N THR A 326 11.65 -1.36 3.61
CA THR A 326 12.01 -0.49 2.47
C THR A 326 10.82 -0.21 1.57
N ASP A 327 11.00 0.68 0.59
CA ASP A 327 10.00 0.99 -0.44
C ASP A 327 9.83 -0.14 -1.50
N LEU A 328 10.45 -1.32 -1.31
CA LEU A 328 10.19 -2.53 -2.11
C LEU A 328 8.76 -3.05 -1.94
N GLU A 329 8.10 -2.72 -0.83
CA GLU A 329 6.66 -2.87 -0.64
C GLU A 329 6.06 -1.52 -0.26
N ARG A 330 4.99 -1.10 -0.95
CA ARG A 330 4.30 0.16 -0.70
C ARG A 330 2.80 0.00 -0.80
N SER A 331 2.09 0.78 0.02
CA SER A 331 0.64 0.96 -0.09
C SER A 331 0.32 2.16 -0.95
N TYR A 332 -0.56 1.98 -1.94
CA TYR A 332 -1.18 3.05 -2.71
C TYR A 332 -2.59 3.30 -2.17
N ARG A 333 -2.85 4.52 -1.71
CA ARG A 333 -4.18 4.92 -1.23
C ARG A 333 -5.14 5.07 -2.39
N ILE A 334 -6.38 4.66 -2.20
CA ILE A 334 -7.47 4.81 -3.17
C ILE A 334 -8.56 5.70 -2.58
N ASN A 335 -8.97 6.70 -3.35
CA ASN A 335 -10.11 7.56 -3.05
C ASN A 335 -10.72 8.02 -4.39
N LEU A 336 -11.81 7.39 -4.79
CA LEU A 336 -12.46 7.59 -6.08
C LEU A 336 -13.37 8.82 -6.06
N ASN A 337 -12.82 9.98 -5.73
CA ASN A 337 -13.52 11.26 -5.67
C ASN A 337 -13.42 11.95 -7.03
N ILE A 338 -14.55 12.12 -7.71
CA ILE A 338 -14.65 12.54 -9.11
C ILE A 338 -15.74 13.59 -9.25
N ILE A 339 -15.57 14.57 -10.13
CA ILE A 339 -16.65 15.47 -10.54
C ILE A 339 -17.58 14.72 -11.49
N GLY A 340 -18.82 14.50 -11.05
CA GLY A 340 -19.86 13.83 -11.82
C GLY A 340 -20.37 14.65 -13.01
N ILE A 341 -21.29 14.09 -13.80
CA ILE A 341 -21.97 14.77 -14.90
C ILE A 341 -22.78 15.98 -14.37
N ASP A 342 -23.25 15.91 -13.13
CA ASP A 342 -23.99 16.99 -12.46
C ASP A 342 -23.08 18.14 -11.98
N GLY A 343 -21.78 18.08 -12.23
CA GLY A 343 -20.78 19.06 -11.82
C GLY A 343 -20.40 18.98 -10.33
N LYS A 344 -20.82 17.96 -9.59
CA LYS A 344 -20.55 17.84 -8.15
C LYS A 344 -19.43 16.82 -7.86
N PRO A 345 -18.52 17.15 -6.93
CA PRO A 345 -17.53 16.19 -6.46
C PRO A 345 -18.19 15.12 -5.58
N THR A 346 -17.99 13.87 -5.91
CA THR A 346 -18.58 12.75 -5.18
C THR A 346 -17.62 11.56 -5.16
N VAL A 347 -17.51 10.88 -4.02
CA VAL A 347 -16.82 9.60 -3.93
C VAL A 347 -17.74 8.52 -4.50
N MET A 348 -17.32 7.93 -5.60
CA MET A 348 -18.11 6.93 -6.34
C MET A 348 -17.52 5.53 -6.19
N ASN A 349 -18.36 4.52 -6.15
CA ASN A 349 -17.94 3.14 -6.29
C ASN A 349 -17.68 2.79 -7.78
N LEU A 350 -17.02 1.66 -8.04
CA LEU A 350 -16.66 1.25 -9.41
C LEU A 350 -17.89 1.21 -10.35
N ARG A 351 -19.01 0.65 -9.89
CA ARG A 351 -20.24 0.57 -10.68
C ARG A 351 -20.81 1.95 -11.00
N GLN A 352 -20.80 2.87 -10.05
CA GLN A 352 -21.27 4.24 -10.27
C GLN A 352 -20.43 4.96 -11.32
N ILE A 353 -19.10 4.85 -11.24
CA ILE A 353 -18.18 5.44 -12.23
C ILE A 353 -18.50 4.91 -13.65
N LEU A 354 -18.54 3.60 -13.83
CA LEU A 354 -18.80 3.01 -15.13
C LEU A 354 -20.20 3.37 -15.66
N LYS A 355 -21.22 3.34 -14.80
CA LYS A 355 -22.60 3.70 -15.18
C LYS A 355 -22.72 5.15 -15.59
N GLU A 356 -22.12 6.05 -14.85
CA GLU A 356 -22.20 7.48 -15.13
C GLU A 356 -21.38 7.84 -16.37
N TRP A 357 -20.19 7.27 -16.53
CA TRP A 357 -19.41 7.42 -17.74
C TRP A 357 -20.13 6.87 -18.98
N LEU A 358 -20.77 5.70 -18.88
CA LEU A 358 -21.57 5.15 -20.00
C LEU A 358 -22.73 6.04 -20.39
N ARG A 359 -23.38 6.67 -19.41
CA ARG A 359 -24.43 7.67 -19.67
C ARG A 359 -23.85 8.86 -20.45
N PHE A 360 -22.73 9.41 -20.01
CA PHE A 360 -22.01 10.45 -20.74
C PHE A 360 -21.65 10.00 -22.17
N ARG A 361 -21.10 8.80 -22.36
CA ARG A 361 -20.71 8.29 -23.69
C ARG A 361 -21.91 8.14 -24.62
N ILE A 362 -23.02 7.61 -24.13
CA ILE A 362 -24.25 7.47 -24.93
C ILE A 362 -24.76 8.87 -25.38
N ASP A 363 -24.75 9.85 -24.49
CA ASP A 363 -25.15 11.20 -24.81
C ASP A 363 -24.23 11.86 -25.85
N VAL A 364 -22.92 11.75 -25.68
CA VAL A 364 -21.94 12.21 -26.67
C VAL A 364 -22.13 11.55 -28.03
N THR A 365 -22.38 10.23 -28.06
CA THR A 365 -22.63 9.50 -29.31
C THR A 365 -23.93 9.99 -29.98
N ARG A 366 -25.00 10.20 -29.22
CA ARG A 366 -26.27 10.76 -29.72
C ARG A 366 -26.05 12.13 -30.33
N ARG A 367 -25.40 13.05 -29.65
CA ARG A 367 -25.07 14.40 -30.14
C ARG A 367 -24.24 14.37 -31.42
N ARG A 368 -23.28 13.45 -31.52
CA ARG A 368 -22.49 13.24 -32.74
C ARG A 368 -23.35 12.83 -33.93
N LEU A 369 -24.26 11.89 -33.72
CA LEU A 369 -25.15 11.43 -34.77
C LEU A 369 -26.16 12.52 -35.17
N GLU A 370 -26.73 13.27 -34.23
CA GLU A 370 -27.62 14.41 -34.47
C GLU A 370 -26.91 15.50 -35.27
N TYR A 371 -25.70 15.84 -34.91
CA TYR A 371 -24.89 16.81 -35.64
C TYR A 371 -24.57 16.35 -37.06
N ARG A 372 -24.29 15.06 -37.26
CA ARG A 372 -24.07 14.50 -38.59
C ARG A 372 -25.36 14.52 -39.43
N LEU A 373 -26.49 14.15 -38.83
CA LEU A 373 -27.79 14.17 -39.47
C LEU A 373 -28.15 15.59 -39.94
N GLU A 374 -27.96 16.59 -39.08
CA GLU A 374 -28.18 18.00 -39.46
C GLU A 374 -27.33 18.42 -40.67
N LYS A 375 -26.06 18.02 -40.69
CA LYS A 375 -25.20 18.30 -41.86
C LYS A 375 -25.65 17.57 -43.11
N VAL A 376 -26.06 16.32 -43.00
CA VAL A 376 -26.59 15.53 -44.11
C VAL A 376 -27.89 16.16 -44.64
N ASP A 377 -28.81 16.54 -43.76
CA ASP A 377 -30.06 17.21 -44.14
C ASP A 377 -29.82 18.53 -44.87
N LYS A 378 -28.94 19.38 -44.34
CA LYS A 378 -28.55 20.62 -44.99
C LYS A 378 -27.96 20.39 -46.38
N ARG A 379 -27.12 19.38 -46.52
CA ARG A 379 -26.49 19.07 -47.80
C ARG A 379 -27.49 18.48 -48.79
N LEU A 380 -28.36 17.57 -48.36
CA LEU A 380 -29.45 17.02 -49.18
C LEU A 380 -30.37 18.15 -49.68
N HIS A 381 -30.76 19.07 -48.80
CA HIS A 381 -31.58 20.22 -49.20
C HIS A 381 -30.94 21.08 -50.29
N LEU A 382 -29.61 21.31 -50.20
CA LEU A 382 -28.87 22.03 -51.24
C LEU A 382 -28.80 21.24 -52.54
N LEU A 383 -28.59 19.93 -52.49
CA LEU A 383 -28.54 19.05 -53.68
C LEU A 383 -29.88 18.94 -54.37
N GLU A 384 -31.01 18.92 -53.66
CA GLU A 384 -32.36 18.96 -54.21
C GLU A 384 -32.58 20.22 -55.05
N GLY A 385 -32.22 21.37 -54.50
CA GLY A 385 -32.32 22.66 -55.21
C GLY A 385 -31.42 22.68 -56.45
N LEU A 386 -30.18 22.17 -56.32
CA LEU A 386 -29.22 22.12 -57.38
C LEU A 386 -29.70 21.18 -58.54
N LEU A 387 -30.33 20.05 -58.20
CA LEU A 387 -30.89 19.12 -59.19
C LEU A 387 -32.05 19.76 -59.93
N ILE A 388 -32.94 20.51 -59.26
CA ILE A 388 -34.02 21.26 -59.89
C ILE A 388 -33.47 22.26 -60.91
N ALA A 389 -32.45 23.03 -60.51
CA ALA A 389 -31.78 23.97 -61.39
C ALA A 389 -31.11 23.31 -62.56
N PHE A 390 -30.50 22.12 -62.35
CA PHE A 390 -29.81 21.37 -63.40
C PHE A 390 -30.76 20.84 -64.46
N LEU A 391 -31.90 20.28 -64.04
CA LEU A 391 -32.94 19.76 -64.95
C LEU A 391 -33.61 20.85 -65.78
N ASN A 392 -33.52 22.11 -65.33
CA ASN A 392 -34.14 23.29 -65.93
C ASN A 392 -33.10 24.38 -66.26
N ILE A 393 -31.90 23.99 -66.64
CA ILE A 393 -30.73 24.86 -66.74
C ILE A 393 -30.94 26.05 -67.67
N ASP A 394 -31.56 25.78 -68.89
CA ASP A 394 -31.79 26.83 -69.84
C ASP A 394 -32.75 27.92 -69.31
N GLU A 395 -33.78 27.49 -68.57
CA GLU A 395 -34.72 28.43 -67.94
C GLU A 395 -34.10 29.21 -66.81
N VAL A 396 -33.27 28.54 -65.96
CA VAL A 396 -32.49 29.20 -64.89
C VAL A 396 -31.56 30.24 -65.47
N ILE A 397 -30.81 29.94 -66.52
CA ILE A 397 -29.92 30.90 -67.20
C ILE A 397 -30.71 32.06 -67.78
N ASN A 398 -31.87 31.78 -68.38
CA ASN A 398 -32.71 32.81 -68.95
C ASN A 398 -33.19 33.78 -67.88
N ILE A 399 -33.72 33.29 -66.75
CA ILE A 399 -34.14 34.10 -65.61
C ILE A 399 -33.00 34.97 -65.10
N ILE A 400 -31.81 34.38 -64.88
CA ILE A 400 -30.62 35.12 -64.39
C ILE A 400 -30.23 36.27 -65.34
N ARG A 401 -30.47 36.12 -66.64
CA ARG A 401 -30.09 37.11 -67.66
C ARG A 401 -31.15 38.18 -67.90
N THR A 402 -32.42 37.90 -67.66
CA THR A 402 -33.53 38.75 -68.09
C THR A 402 -34.22 39.47 -66.93
N GLU A 403 -34.16 38.94 -65.70
CA GLU A 403 -34.81 39.53 -64.53
C GLU A 403 -33.85 40.46 -63.81
N ASP A 404 -34.37 41.62 -63.36
CA ASP A 404 -33.60 42.60 -62.54
C ASP A 404 -33.26 42.02 -61.14
N GLU A 405 -34.16 41.21 -60.59
CA GLU A 405 -33.99 40.49 -59.32
C GLU A 405 -34.12 38.96 -59.54
N PRO A 406 -33.06 38.24 -59.96
CA PRO A 406 -33.16 36.82 -60.33
C PRO A 406 -33.52 35.91 -59.14
N LYS A 407 -33.13 36.25 -57.91
CA LYS A 407 -33.34 35.42 -56.71
C LYS A 407 -34.84 35.21 -56.42
N PRO A 408 -35.68 36.26 -56.25
CA PRO A 408 -37.15 36.11 -56.12
C PRO A 408 -37.83 35.40 -57.27
N ALA A 409 -37.37 35.63 -58.51
CA ALA A 409 -37.94 35.00 -59.69
C ALA A 409 -37.68 33.47 -59.73
N LEU A 410 -36.47 33.02 -59.36
CA LEU A 410 -36.14 31.60 -59.25
C LEU A 410 -36.90 30.92 -58.11
N ILE A 411 -37.06 31.58 -56.96
CA ILE A 411 -37.87 31.07 -55.84
C ILE A 411 -39.31 30.85 -56.28
N ALA A 412 -39.92 31.87 -56.87
CA ALA A 412 -41.31 31.80 -57.32
C ALA A 412 -41.55 30.77 -58.41
N ARG A 413 -40.59 30.61 -59.33
CA ARG A 413 -40.71 29.71 -60.50
C ARG A 413 -40.52 28.22 -60.13
N PHE A 414 -39.53 27.91 -59.29
CA PHE A 414 -39.15 26.53 -59.01
C PHE A 414 -39.52 26.07 -57.60
N GLY A 415 -40.08 26.92 -56.75
CA GLY A 415 -40.41 26.59 -55.36
C GLY A 415 -39.18 26.37 -54.48
N LEU A 416 -38.06 27.01 -54.82
CA LEU A 416 -36.80 26.89 -54.11
C LEU A 416 -36.80 27.65 -52.80
N SER A 417 -36.06 27.19 -51.82
CA SER A 417 -35.79 27.96 -50.63
C SER A 417 -34.77 29.08 -50.92
N ASP A 418 -34.71 30.08 -50.02
CA ASP A 418 -33.73 31.17 -50.09
C ASP A 418 -32.29 30.66 -50.14
N ILE A 419 -31.98 29.67 -49.31
CA ILE A 419 -30.65 29.03 -49.22
C ILE A 419 -30.33 28.26 -50.49
N GLN A 420 -31.28 27.50 -51.05
CA GLN A 420 -31.09 26.77 -52.29
C GLN A 420 -30.83 27.72 -53.46
N THR A 421 -31.58 28.82 -53.53
CA THR A 421 -31.43 29.79 -54.61
C THR A 421 -30.09 30.49 -54.55
N GLU A 422 -29.65 30.93 -53.34
CA GLU A 422 -28.35 31.52 -53.18
C GLU A 422 -27.21 30.58 -53.57
N TYR A 423 -27.29 29.31 -53.17
CA TYR A 423 -26.33 28.28 -53.55
C TYR A 423 -26.28 28.04 -55.05
N ILE A 424 -27.43 28.12 -55.73
CA ILE A 424 -27.52 27.97 -57.22
C ILE A 424 -26.84 29.16 -57.90
N LEU A 425 -27.12 30.40 -57.41
CA LEU A 425 -26.54 31.64 -57.97
C LEU A 425 -25.02 31.68 -57.79
N ASP A 426 -24.48 31.13 -56.70
CA ASP A 426 -23.05 31.02 -56.41
C ASP A 426 -22.36 29.87 -57.19
N THR A 427 -23.10 29.04 -57.89
CA THR A 427 -22.58 27.87 -58.61
C THR A 427 -21.68 28.30 -59.79
N LYS A 428 -20.48 27.76 -59.87
CA LYS A 428 -19.55 28.04 -60.95
C LYS A 428 -20.00 27.41 -62.23
N LEU A 429 -19.96 28.10 -63.37
CA LEU A 429 -20.39 27.62 -64.70
C LEU A 429 -19.79 26.25 -65.08
N ARG A 430 -18.58 25.96 -64.68
CA ARG A 430 -17.94 24.64 -64.93
C ARG A 430 -18.65 23.47 -64.24
N GLN A 431 -19.41 23.71 -63.17
CA GLN A 431 -20.17 22.70 -62.45
C GLN A 431 -21.50 22.36 -63.10
N LEU A 432 -21.86 23.03 -64.19
CA LEU A 432 -23.06 22.79 -65.02
C LEU A 432 -22.83 21.76 -66.12
N ALA A 433 -21.67 21.07 -66.14
CA ALA A 433 -21.39 20.04 -67.09
C ALA A 433 -22.20 18.76 -66.82
N ARG A 434 -22.59 17.99 -67.91
CA ARG A 434 -23.43 16.80 -67.82
C ARG A 434 -22.88 15.70 -66.88
N LEU A 435 -21.57 15.66 -66.65
CA LEU A 435 -20.93 14.76 -65.70
C LEU A 435 -21.25 15.12 -64.22
N GLU A 436 -21.57 16.37 -63.92
CA GLU A 436 -21.91 16.81 -62.59
C GLU A 436 -23.33 16.37 -62.17
N GLU A 437 -24.29 16.22 -63.08
CA GLU A 437 -25.61 15.65 -62.75
C GLU A 437 -25.51 14.25 -62.17
N PHE A 438 -24.69 13.40 -62.75
CA PHE A 438 -24.47 12.05 -62.25
C PHE A 438 -23.84 12.06 -60.83
N LYS A 439 -22.88 12.93 -60.61
CA LYS A 439 -22.27 13.07 -59.28
C LYS A 439 -23.26 13.58 -58.25
N ILE A 440 -24.09 14.57 -58.61
CA ILE A 440 -25.11 15.13 -57.68
C ILE A 440 -26.10 14.03 -57.30
N ARG A 441 -26.58 13.22 -58.26
CA ARG A 441 -27.48 12.09 -57.96
C ARG A 441 -26.82 11.03 -57.10
N SER A 442 -25.58 10.64 -57.40
CA SER A 442 -24.82 9.69 -56.59
C SER A 442 -24.61 10.18 -55.17
N GLU A 443 -24.19 11.45 -54.99
CA GLU A 443 -24.04 12.07 -53.65
C GLU A 443 -25.38 12.13 -52.91
N GLN A 444 -26.49 12.43 -53.63
CA GLN A 444 -27.83 12.46 -53.05
C GLN A 444 -28.28 11.09 -52.55
N ASP A 445 -28.07 10.05 -53.38
CA ASP A 445 -28.41 8.66 -53.02
C ASP A 445 -27.58 8.16 -51.82
N GLU A 446 -26.28 8.46 -51.81
CA GLU A 446 -25.38 8.12 -50.70
C GLU A 446 -25.81 8.80 -49.41
N LEU A 447 -26.08 10.12 -49.44
CA LEU A 447 -26.51 10.88 -48.28
C LEU A 447 -27.92 10.50 -47.80
N ALA A 448 -28.83 10.14 -48.72
CA ALA A 448 -30.15 9.65 -48.36
C ALA A 448 -30.09 8.28 -47.65
N ALA A 449 -29.20 7.40 -48.08
CA ALA A 449 -28.93 6.14 -47.39
C ALA A 449 -28.30 6.38 -46.00
N GLU A 450 -27.31 7.29 -45.88
CA GLU A 450 -26.70 7.69 -44.62
C GLU A 450 -27.74 8.30 -43.68
N LYS A 451 -28.60 9.20 -44.16
CA LYS A 451 -29.70 9.78 -43.39
C LYS A 451 -30.59 8.70 -42.78
N ALA A 452 -31.03 7.74 -43.60
CA ALA A 452 -31.89 6.65 -43.13
C ALA A 452 -31.21 5.79 -42.06
N GLU A 453 -29.89 5.56 -42.15
CA GLU A 453 -29.12 4.87 -41.15
C GLU A 453 -29.02 5.68 -39.85
N LEU A 454 -28.72 6.97 -39.94
CA LEU A 454 -28.65 7.88 -38.79
C LEU A 454 -30.00 7.98 -38.05
N GLU A 455 -31.09 8.13 -38.75
CA GLU A 455 -32.45 8.14 -38.21
C GLU A 455 -32.80 6.82 -37.50
N LEU A 456 -32.39 5.71 -38.09
CA LEU A 456 -32.57 4.36 -37.55
C LEU A 456 -31.79 4.16 -36.24
N LEU A 457 -30.55 4.69 -36.15
CA LEU A 457 -29.72 4.65 -34.97
C LEU A 457 -30.29 5.55 -33.86
N LEU A 458 -30.67 6.76 -34.21
CA LEU A 458 -31.24 7.74 -33.26
C LEU A 458 -32.64 7.35 -32.74
N GLY A 459 -33.41 6.64 -33.58
CA GLY A 459 -34.75 6.16 -33.22
C GLY A 459 -34.80 4.99 -32.23
N SER A 460 -33.66 4.42 -31.84
CA SER A 460 -33.64 3.25 -30.97
C SER A 460 -32.47 3.28 -29.97
N ASP A 461 -32.78 3.40 -28.66
CA ASP A 461 -31.77 3.32 -27.60
C ASP A 461 -30.96 2.03 -27.63
N ASN A 462 -31.55 0.92 -28.04
CA ASN A 462 -30.83 -0.36 -28.14
C ASN A 462 -29.80 -0.36 -29.28
N ARG A 463 -30.14 0.26 -30.43
CA ARG A 463 -29.18 0.41 -31.55
C ARG A 463 -28.04 1.33 -31.18
N LEU A 464 -28.35 2.45 -30.49
CA LEU A 464 -27.35 3.39 -29.99
C LEU A 464 -26.39 2.70 -29.01
N LYS A 465 -26.91 1.90 -28.08
CA LYS A 465 -26.06 1.11 -27.16
C LYS A 465 -25.22 0.09 -27.92
N THR A 466 -25.75 -0.54 -28.94
CA THR A 466 -24.99 -1.49 -29.78
C THR A 466 -23.85 -0.79 -30.51
N LEU A 467 -24.08 0.41 -31.03
CA LEU A 467 -23.04 1.25 -31.62
C LEU A 467 -21.94 1.55 -30.64
N VAL A 468 -22.29 2.03 -29.43
CA VAL A 468 -21.33 2.32 -28.36
C VAL A 468 -20.52 1.08 -27.98
N LYS A 469 -21.15 -0.11 -27.92
CA LYS A 469 -20.42 -1.38 -27.68
C LYS A 469 -19.39 -1.69 -28.76
N ASN A 470 -19.76 -1.51 -30.01
CA ASN A 470 -18.85 -1.77 -31.14
C ASN A 470 -17.66 -0.79 -31.11
N GLU A 471 -17.92 0.48 -30.84
CA GLU A 471 -16.88 1.50 -30.71
C GLU A 471 -15.93 1.22 -29.55
N LEU A 472 -16.44 0.78 -28.41
CA LEU A 472 -15.63 0.37 -27.27
C LEU A 472 -14.73 -0.83 -27.61
N LYS A 473 -15.28 -1.86 -28.31
CA LYS A 473 -14.51 -3.01 -28.76
C LYS A 473 -13.39 -2.60 -29.71
N SER A 474 -13.73 -1.80 -30.72
CA SER A 474 -12.73 -1.31 -31.68
C SER A 474 -11.63 -0.50 -31.03
N THR A 475 -11.97 0.34 -30.04
CA THR A 475 -10.97 1.10 -29.28
C THR A 475 -10.09 0.20 -28.43
N ALA A 476 -10.65 -0.88 -27.86
CA ALA A 476 -9.87 -1.86 -27.09
C ALA A 476 -8.95 -2.70 -28.00
N GLU A 477 -9.37 -3.00 -29.23
CA GLU A 477 -8.54 -3.69 -30.23
C GLU A 477 -7.38 -2.81 -30.70
N GLU A 478 -7.60 -1.49 -30.81
CA GLU A 478 -6.60 -0.54 -31.30
C GLU A 478 -5.55 -0.18 -30.24
N TYR A 479 -5.96 0.06 -28.98
CA TYR A 479 -5.10 0.58 -27.92
C TYR A 479 -4.91 -0.36 -26.73
N GLY A 480 -5.62 -1.50 -26.70
CA GLY A 480 -5.57 -2.44 -25.59
C GLY A 480 -4.25 -3.22 -25.54
N ASP A 481 -3.78 -3.45 -24.35
CA ASP A 481 -2.58 -4.25 -24.07
C ASP A 481 -2.81 -5.24 -22.91
N ALA A 482 -1.80 -6.03 -22.59
CA ALA A 482 -1.84 -6.94 -21.47
C ALA A 482 -1.72 -6.18 -20.15
N ARG A 483 -2.24 -6.78 -19.08
CA ARG A 483 -2.04 -6.31 -17.69
C ARG A 483 -0.55 -6.30 -17.36
N ARG A 484 -0.08 -5.22 -16.73
CA ARG A 484 1.31 -5.05 -16.28
C ARG A 484 1.51 -5.47 -14.84
N SER A 485 0.55 -5.17 -13.95
CA SER A 485 0.65 -5.50 -12.53
C SER A 485 0.07 -6.88 -12.25
N PRO A 486 0.91 -7.93 -12.00
CA PRO A 486 0.42 -9.26 -11.61
C PRO A 486 -0.35 -9.22 -10.29
N LEU A 487 -1.24 -10.18 -10.10
CA LEU A 487 -2.06 -10.31 -8.90
C LEU A 487 -1.67 -11.60 -8.16
N HIS A 488 -1.07 -11.44 -6.98
CA HIS A 488 -0.71 -12.56 -6.12
C HIS A 488 -1.04 -12.22 -4.68
N GLU A 489 -2.00 -12.93 -4.08
CA GLU A 489 -2.21 -12.79 -2.63
C GLU A 489 -0.99 -13.30 -1.88
N ARG A 490 -0.44 -12.46 -0.99
CA ARG A 490 0.71 -12.79 -0.16
C ARG A 490 0.45 -12.35 1.27
N GLU A 491 1.09 -13.06 2.21
CA GLU A 491 1.10 -12.65 3.62
C GLU A 491 1.88 -11.34 3.81
N GLU A 492 1.59 -10.66 4.91
CA GLU A 492 2.31 -9.44 5.28
C GLU A 492 3.78 -9.75 5.55
N ALA A 493 4.66 -8.94 4.98
CA ALA A 493 6.08 -9.06 5.18
C ALA A 493 6.47 -8.75 6.64
N THR A 494 7.38 -9.55 7.20
CA THR A 494 7.84 -9.43 8.58
C THR A 494 9.30 -8.98 8.65
N ALA A 495 9.57 -7.92 9.40
CA ALA A 495 10.94 -7.50 9.67
C ALA A 495 11.65 -8.48 10.60
N PHE A 496 12.94 -8.73 10.38
CA PHE A 496 13.75 -9.47 11.33
C PHE A 496 13.70 -8.83 12.72
N ASN A 497 13.57 -9.67 13.73
CA ASN A 497 13.94 -9.25 15.08
C ASN A 497 15.47 -9.14 15.15
N GLU A 498 16.00 -8.16 15.90
CA GLU A 498 17.45 -8.03 16.12
C GLU A 498 18.08 -9.34 16.66
N LYS A 499 17.28 -10.17 17.31
CA LYS A 499 17.68 -11.48 17.83
C LYS A 499 17.97 -12.51 16.71
N ASP A 500 17.27 -12.42 15.58
CA ASP A 500 17.38 -13.39 14.48
C ASP A 500 18.64 -13.15 13.62
N LEU A 501 19.17 -11.93 13.71
CA LEU A 501 20.39 -11.52 12.98
C LEU A 501 21.70 -11.94 13.68
N LEU A 502 21.62 -12.32 14.96
CA LEU A 502 22.79 -12.72 15.75
C LEU A 502 23.07 -14.21 15.54
N THR A 503 24.32 -14.54 15.24
CA THR A 503 24.75 -15.94 15.21
C THR A 503 24.39 -16.63 16.52
N ALA A 504 23.54 -17.65 16.47
CA ALA A 504 23.04 -18.37 17.63
C ALA A 504 24.11 -19.39 18.11
N GLU A 505 25.23 -18.88 18.65
CA GLU A 505 26.26 -19.73 19.27
C GLU A 505 25.82 -20.22 20.66
N PRO A 506 26.07 -21.51 21.00
CA PRO A 506 25.83 -21.96 22.37
C PRO A 506 26.74 -21.23 23.35
N ILE A 507 26.17 -20.77 24.46
CA ILE A 507 26.91 -20.07 25.53
C ILE A 507 26.49 -20.57 26.90
N THR A 508 27.44 -20.54 27.85
CA THR A 508 27.22 -20.73 29.28
C THR A 508 27.37 -19.37 29.98
N VAL A 509 26.29 -18.87 30.56
CA VAL A 509 26.32 -17.65 31.36
C VAL A 509 26.60 -18.04 32.79
N VAL A 510 27.51 -17.31 33.44
CA VAL A 510 27.96 -17.55 34.83
C VAL A 510 27.78 -16.30 35.65
N LEU A 511 27.11 -16.47 36.77
CA LEU A 511 26.88 -15.45 37.78
C LEU A 511 27.66 -15.79 39.05
N SER A 512 28.39 -14.82 39.62
CA SER A 512 29.11 -14.99 40.86
C SER A 512 28.32 -14.50 42.07
N ASP A 513 28.73 -14.90 43.27
CA ASP A 513 28.12 -14.55 44.56
C ASP A 513 28.11 -13.03 44.84
N LYS A 514 29.10 -12.31 44.28
CA LYS A 514 29.15 -10.83 44.32
C LYS A 514 28.45 -10.15 43.13
N GLY A 515 27.69 -10.89 42.31
CA GLY A 515 26.91 -10.35 41.23
C GLY A 515 27.72 -9.99 39.98
N TRP A 516 28.88 -10.63 39.74
CA TRP A 516 29.62 -10.52 38.48
C TRP A 516 29.08 -11.49 37.46
N ILE A 517 28.89 -11.03 36.21
CA ILE A 517 28.33 -11.80 35.14
C ILE A 517 29.30 -11.90 33.94
N ARG A 518 29.33 -13.04 33.29
CA ARG A 518 30.14 -13.36 32.09
C ARG A 518 29.54 -14.50 31.29
N ALA A 519 29.91 -14.61 30.01
CA ALA A 519 29.47 -15.68 29.13
C ALA A 519 30.66 -16.41 28.48
N GLY A 520 30.66 -17.70 28.56
CA GLY A 520 31.64 -18.57 27.88
C GLY A 520 31.04 -19.23 26.65
N LYS A 521 31.87 -19.54 25.62
CA LYS A 521 31.41 -20.27 24.41
C LYS A 521 31.24 -21.74 24.73
N GLY A 522 30.14 -22.33 24.25
CA GLY A 522 29.82 -23.76 24.45
C GLY A 522 29.10 -24.04 25.77
N HIS A 523 28.63 -25.27 25.92
CA HIS A 523 27.93 -25.78 27.11
C HIS A 523 28.82 -26.68 27.98
N GLU A 524 30.06 -26.97 27.53
CA GLU A 524 31.02 -27.88 28.19
C GLU A 524 31.85 -27.20 29.32
N ILE A 525 31.54 -25.91 29.60
CA ILE A 525 32.31 -25.17 30.61
C ILE A 525 31.83 -25.57 32.02
N ASP A 526 32.74 -26.01 32.87
CA ASP A 526 32.48 -26.15 34.29
C ASP A 526 32.64 -24.80 35.00
N PRO A 527 31.51 -24.13 35.39
CA PRO A 527 31.57 -22.81 36.00
C PRO A 527 32.34 -22.76 37.31
N THR A 528 32.46 -23.90 38.04
CA THR A 528 33.13 -23.97 39.34
C THR A 528 34.64 -23.85 39.24
N THR A 529 35.20 -24.20 38.05
CA THR A 529 36.65 -24.18 37.80
C THR A 529 37.17 -22.83 37.29
N LEU A 530 36.27 -21.88 37.03
CA LEU A 530 36.62 -20.55 36.50
C LEU A 530 37.29 -19.69 37.59
N ASN A 531 38.17 -18.77 37.16
CA ASN A 531 38.81 -17.82 38.06
C ASN A 531 37.82 -16.72 38.50
N TYR A 532 37.64 -16.59 39.80
CA TYR A 532 36.84 -15.53 40.45
C TYR A 532 37.73 -14.51 41.13
N LYS A 533 37.18 -13.29 41.40
CA LYS A 533 37.89 -12.29 42.18
C LYS A 533 38.13 -12.78 43.61
N SER A 534 39.14 -12.22 44.27
CA SER A 534 39.45 -12.54 45.69
C SER A 534 38.21 -12.36 46.57
N GLY A 535 37.82 -13.44 47.24
CA GLY A 535 36.63 -13.47 48.11
C GLY A 535 35.29 -13.54 47.36
N ASP A 536 35.28 -13.85 46.04
CA ASP A 536 34.09 -14.16 45.27
C ASP A 536 34.10 -15.67 44.86
N LYS A 537 32.95 -16.22 44.53
CA LYS A 537 32.78 -17.62 44.15
C LYS A 537 31.62 -17.78 43.15
N PHE A 538 31.52 -18.97 42.59
CA PHE A 538 30.39 -19.36 41.77
C PHE A 538 29.07 -19.25 42.58
N LEU A 539 28.03 -18.71 41.96
CA LEU A 539 26.67 -18.68 42.49
C LEU A 539 25.73 -19.51 41.61
N SER A 540 25.56 -19.16 40.35
CA SER A 540 24.63 -19.82 39.42
C SER A 540 25.11 -19.74 37.98
N SER A 541 24.60 -20.64 37.13
CA SER A 541 24.86 -20.61 35.71
C SER A 541 23.63 -21.03 34.90
N ALA A 542 23.54 -20.53 33.68
CA ALA A 542 22.50 -20.90 32.72
C ALA A 542 23.07 -21.22 31.35
N LEU A 543 22.55 -22.27 30.74
CA LEU A 543 22.88 -22.68 29.37
C LEU A 543 21.90 -22.08 28.39
N GLY A 544 22.39 -21.55 27.28
CA GLY A 544 21.53 -20.96 26.26
C GLY A 544 22.30 -20.63 24.98
N ARG A 545 21.77 -19.70 24.20
CA ARG A 545 22.38 -19.23 22.96
C ARG A 545 22.66 -17.72 23.01
N SER A 546 23.69 -17.28 22.29
CA SER A 546 24.13 -15.86 22.30
C SER A 546 23.04 -14.89 21.85
N ASN A 547 22.09 -15.31 21.03
CA ASN A 547 20.95 -14.50 20.57
C ASN A 547 19.75 -14.47 21.52
N GLN A 548 19.81 -15.18 22.67
CA GLN A 548 18.78 -15.18 23.69
C GLN A 548 19.03 -14.11 24.77
N ASN A 549 17.96 -13.74 25.50
CA ASN A 549 18.07 -12.92 26.68
C ASN A 549 18.51 -13.76 27.88
N VAL A 550 19.28 -13.13 28.76
CA VAL A 550 19.67 -13.62 30.06
C VAL A 550 18.83 -12.92 31.09
N PHE A 551 18.24 -13.69 32.00
CA PHE A 551 17.38 -13.16 33.06
C PHE A 551 18.07 -13.38 34.44
N LEU A 552 18.32 -12.30 35.15
CA LEU A 552 18.87 -12.37 36.51
C LEU A 552 17.72 -12.19 37.51
N GLN A 553 17.67 -13.07 38.50
CA GLN A 553 16.75 -13.01 39.63
C GLN A 553 17.42 -12.29 40.82
N ASP A 554 16.68 -11.42 41.51
CA ASP A 554 17.14 -10.85 42.77
C ASP A 554 16.39 -11.40 44.01
N SER A 555 16.94 -11.14 45.19
CA SER A 555 16.38 -11.57 46.47
C SER A 555 14.99 -10.99 46.80
N THR A 556 14.50 -10.01 46.04
CA THR A 556 13.16 -9.38 46.20
C THR A 556 12.11 -9.94 45.25
N GLY A 557 12.49 -10.89 44.38
CA GLY A 557 11.60 -11.51 43.39
C GLY A 557 11.46 -10.70 42.08
N ARG A 558 12.40 -9.81 41.79
CA ARG A 558 12.49 -9.08 40.53
C ARG A 558 13.38 -9.82 39.56
N TYR A 559 13.07 -9.65 38.27
CA TYR A 559 13.85 -10.17 37.16
C TYR A 559 14.35 -9.01 36.28
N TYR A 560 15.58 -9.14 35.82
CA TYR A 560 16.30 -8.18 34.98
C TYR A 560 16.72 -8.86 33.70
N SER A 561 16.71 -8.14 32.56
CA SER A 561 17.05 -8.72 31.24
C SER A 561 18.34 -8.11 30.72
N LEU A 562 19.24 -8.96 30.24
CA LEU A 562 20.44 -8.60 29.47
C LEU A 562 20.47 -9.43 28.19
N ALA A 563 20.94 -8.86 27.06
CA ALA A 563 21.13 -9.63 25.86
C ALA A 563 22.39 -10.50 25.95
N GLY A 564 22.30 -11.80 25.68
CA GLY A 564 23.37 -12.76 25.86
C GLY A 564 24.67 -12.40 25.10
N HIS A 565 24.55 -11.90 23.87
CA HIS A 565 25.69 -11.49 23.04
C HIS A 565 26.45 -10.27 23.57
N THR A 566 25.85 -9.49 24.50
CA THR A 566 26.48 -8.30 25.05
C THR A 566 27.30 -8.59 26.32
N LEU A 567 27.29 -9.83 26.82
CA LEU A 567 27.99 -10.19 28.03
C LEU A 567 29.50 -10.32 27.78
N PRO A 568 30.33 -9.95 28.75
CA PRO A 568 31.79 -10.11 28.67
C PRO A 568 32.18 -11.59 28.61
N SER A 569 33.31 -11.86 27.92
CA SER A 569 33.82 -13.22 27.75
C SER A 569 34.26 -13.84 29.13
N ALA A 570 33.97 -15.14 29.33
CA ALA A 570 34.38 -15.90 30.48
C ALA A 570 35.90 -16.14 30.57
N ARG A 571 36.72 -15.74 29.56
CA ARG A 571 38.18 -15.70 29.66
C ARG A 571 38.64 -14.65 30.66
N GLY A 572 37.85 -13.60 30.91
CA GLY A 572 38.08 -12.62 31.96
C GLY A 572 37.25 -12.92 33.19
N GLN A 573 37.31 -12.02 34.18
CA GLN A 573 36.56 -12.13 35.44
C GLN A 573 35.08 -11.64 35.30
N GLY A 574 34.69 -11.15 34.14
CA GLY A 574 33.35 -10.59 33.92
C GLY A 574 33.24 -9.12 34.33
N GLU A 575 32.02 -8.67 34.50
CA GLU A 575 31.68 -7.33 34.95
C GLU A 575 30.58 -7.38 36.03
N PRO A 576 30.49 -6.38 36.93
CA PRO A 576 29.39 -6.33 37.88
C PRO A 576 28.07 -6.03 37.18
N ALA A 577 27.07 -6.89 37.33
CA ALA A 577 25.74 -6.70 36.73
C ALA A 577 25.07 -5.41 37.18
N THR A 578 25.42 -4.91 38.40
CA THR A 578 24.97 -3.60 38.93
C THR A 578 25.49 -2.41 38.12
N GLY A 579 26.49 -2.57 37.30
CA GLY A 579 26.94 -1.54 36.35
C GLY A 579 25.93 -1.28 35.20
N ARG A 580 25.07 -2.25 34.91
CA ARG A 580 24.03 -2.16 33.87
C ARG A 580 22.60 -2.10 34.42
N LEU A 581 22.38 -2.62 35.66
CA LEU A 581 21.09 -2.86 36.27
C LEU A 581 20.97 -2.15 37.63
N ASN A 582 19.77 -1.68 37.95
CA ASN A 582 19.51 -0.91 39.17
C ASN A 582 18.75 -1.79 40.20
N LEU A 583 19.47 -2.41 41.13
CA LEU A 583 18.85 -3.17 42.22
C LEU A 583 18.27 -2.27 43.29
N PRO A 584 17.17 -2.70 43.97
CA PRO A 584 16.72 -2.06 45.20
C PRO A 584 17.80 -2.09 46.26
N PRO A 585 17.84 -1.11 47.17
CA PRO A 585 18.80 -1.11 48.27
C PRO A 585 18.75 -2.39 49.10
N GLY A 586 19.92 -3.05 49.29
CA GLY A 586 20.05 -4.30 50.03
C GLY A 586 19.64 -5.56 49.27
N ALA A 587 19.17 -5.47 48.04
CA ALA A 587 18.90 -6.64 47.22
C ALA A 587 20.20 -7.23 46.66
N LEU A 588 20.23 -8.56 46.50
CA LEU A 588 21.33 -9.32 45.91
C LEU A 588 20.81 -10.17 44.77
N PHE A 589 21.61 -10.39 43.72
CA PHE A 589 21.28 -11.39 42.71
C PHE A 589 21.34 -12.78 43.33
N THR A 590 20.37 -13.62 43.03
CA THR A 590 20.21 -14.97 43.56
C THR A 590 20.34 -16.05 42.51
N ASP A 591 20.03 -15.75 41.24
CA ASP A 591 20.08 -16.74 40.18
C ASP A 591 20.13 -16.12 38.75
N VAL A 592 20.41 -16.98 37.76
CA VAL A 592 20.38 -16.62 36.36
C VAL A 592 19.65 -17.71 35.55
N VAL A 593 18.77 -17.27 34.61
CA VAL A 593 17.97 -18.16 33.74
C VAL A 593 18.15 -17.76 32.29
N MET A 594 18.22 -18.75 31.41
CA MET A 594 18.17 -18.60 29.95
C MET A 594 17.28 -19.70 29.35
N GLY A 595 16.73 -19.42 28.16
CA GLY A 595 15.95 -20.37 27.39
C GLY A 595 15.20 -19.69 26.23
N ALA A 596 14.42 -20.46 25.50
CA ALA A 596 13.52 -19.93 24.48
C ALA A 596 12.37 -19.16 25.13
N ASP A 597 11.84 -18.14 24.47
CA ASP A 597 10.77 -17.28 25.02
C ASP A 597 9.52 -18.09 25.44
N GLU A 598 9.17 -19.17 24.72
CA GLU A 598 8.04 -20.06 25.02
C GLU A 598 8.34 -21.14 26.06
N GLN A 599 9.60 -21.33 26.44
CA GLN A 599 9.99 -22.32 27.44
C GLN A 599 9.44 -21.91 28.82
N LYS A 600 8.91 -22.90 29.55
CA LYS A 600 8.29 -22.68 30.84
C LYS A 600 9.31 -22.83 31.98
N VAL A 601 9.10 -22.09 33.04
CA VAL A 601 9.92 -22.11 34.25
C VAL A 601 9.03 -22.09 35.49
N LEU A 602 9.34 -22.97 36.44
CA LEU A 602 8.69 -23.00 37.75
C LEU A 602 9.35 -22.01 38.66
N MET A 603 8.58 -21.08 39.18
CA MET A 603 8.95 -20.07 40.15
C MET A 603 8.42 -20.43 41.55
N GLY A 604 9.22 -20.26 42.58
CA GLY A 604 8.76 -20.60 43.92
C GLY A 604 9.42 -19.79 45.01
N THR A 605 8.85 -19.90 46.22
CA THR A 605 9.35 -19.31 47.47
C THR A 605 9.45 -20.38 48.53
N ASP A 606 10.37 -20.19 49.48
CA ASP A 606 10.52 -21.07 50.64
C ASP A 606 9.31 -21.02 51.59
N ALA A 607 8.38 -20.12 51.35
CA ALA A 607 7.05 -20.12 51.98
C ALA A 607 6.09 -21.18 51.43
N GLY A 608 6.54 -21.98 50.47
CA GLY A 608 5.76 -23.04 49.84
C GLY A 608 4.73 -22.58 48.82
N TYR A 609 4.95 -21.44 48.17
CA TYR A 609 4.13 -20.93 47.07
C TYR A 609 4.90 -20.90 45.76
N GLY A 610 4.22 -21.08 44.67
CA GLY A 610 4.83 -21.00 43.36
C GLY A 610 3.81 -21.04 42.18
N PHE A 611 4.33 -20.80 41.00
CA PHE A 611 3.59 -20.79 39.73
C PHE A 611 4.53 -21.08 38.56
N ILE A 612 3.97 -21.38 37.43
CA ILE A 612 4.71 -21.56 36.19
C ILE A 612 4.57 -20.27 35.36
N THR A 613 5.63 -19.84 34.70
CA THR A 613 5.60 -18.72 33.75
C THR A 613 6.46 -19.03 32.53
N LYS A 614 6.21 -18.33 31.41
CA LYS A 614 7.10 -18.42 30.23
C LYS A 614 8.34 -17.57 30.45
N ILE A 615 9.48 -18.02 29.91
CA ILE A 615 10.75 -17.26 30.00
C ILE A 615 10.59 -15.89 29.33
N GLY A 616 9.84 -15.78 28.20
CA GLY A 616 9.55 -14.52 27.56
C GLY A 616 8.82 -13.51 28.43
N ASP A 617 7.98 -13.97 29.38
CA ASP A 617 7.27 -13.11 30.31
C ASP A 617 8.18 -12.44 31.35
N LEU A 618 9.41 -12.91 31.51
CA LEU A 618 10.42 -12.27 32.38
C LEU A 618 11.02 -11.01 31.76
N PHE A 619 10.85 -10.81 30.44
CA PHE A 619 11.49 -9.74 29.71
C PHE A 619 11.06 -8.34 30.20
N THR A 620 12.05 -7.47 30.36
CA THR A 620 11.86 -6.06 30.68
C THR A 620 12.99 -5.20 30.11
N LYS A 621 12.63 -4.05 29.53
CA LYS A 621 13.60 -3.01 29.15
C LYS A 621 14.01 -2.11 30.32
N ASN A 622 13.30 -2.21 31.45
CA ASN A 622 13.55 -1.37 32.61
C ASN A 622 14.76 -1.87 33.40
N LYS A 623 15.79 -1.04 33.54
CA LYS A 623 16.99 -1.34 34.35
C LYS A 623 16.70 -1.61 35.81
N ALA A 624 15.56 -1.12 36.35
CA ALA A 624 15.12 -1.38 37.72
C ALA A 624 14.40 -2.73 37.89
N GLY A 625 14.37 -3.56 36.81
CA GLY A 625 13.75 -4.87 36.80
C GLY A 625 12.23 -4.86 36.88
N LYS A 626 11.64 -6.06 36.66
CA LYS A 626 10.20 -6.32 36.75
C LYS A 626 9.91 -7.22 37.95
N ALA A 627 8.99 -6.81 38.81
CA ALA A 627 8.53 -7.67 39.91
C ALA A 627 7.71 -8.82 39.35
N VAL A 628 8.22 -10.04 39.46
CA VAL A 628 7.59 -11.27 38.96
C VAL A 628 7.06 -12.11 40.11
N VAL A 629 7.89 -12.38 41.11
CA VAL A 629 7.50 -13.21 42.25
C VAL A 629 7.18 -12.35 43.46
N SER A 630 5.97 -12.49 44.03
CA SER A 630 5.55 -11.84 45.26
C SER A 630 5.93 -12.72 46.48
N ILE A 631 6.97 -12.33 47.18
CA ILE A 631 7.49 -13.09 48.34
C ILE A 631 6.64 -12.82 49.59
N PRO A 632 6.09 -13.85 50.27
CA PRO A 632 5.40 -13.69 51.53
C PRO A 632 6.31 -13.17 52.64
N LYS A 633 5.73 -12.51 53.68
CA LYS A 633 6.47 -12.00 54.80
C LYS A 633 7.25 -13.12 55.51
N GLY A 634 8.56 -12.93 55.68
CA GLY A 634 9.48 -13.92 56.28
C GLY A 634 9.96 -15.00 55.29
N GLY A 635 9.48 -15.00 54.05
CA GLY A 635 9.90 -15.91 52.98
C GLY A 635 11.09 -15.40 52.20
N ARG A 636 11.70 -16.29 51.42
CA ARG A 636 12.78 -16.02 50.43
C ARG A 636 12.41 -16.64 49.12
N ILE A 637 12.97 -16.10 48.04
CA ILE A 637 12.84 -16.70 46.69
C ILE A 637 13.73 -17.93 46.62
N LEU A 638 13.28 -18.93 45.88
CA LEU A 638 14.06 -20.13 45.56
C LEU A 638 14.58 -20.05 44.11
N GLU A 639 15.53 -20.93 43.79
CA GLU A 639 16.07 -21.11 42.45
C GLU A 639 14.96 -21.49 41.45
N PRO A 640 14.82 -20.81 40.31
CA PRO A 640 13.84 -21.15 39.27
C PRO A 640 14.22 -22.47 38.61
N LYS A 641 13.26 -23.36 38.32
CA LYS A 641 13.52 -24.64 37.68
C LYS A 641 12.88 -24.69 36.28
N LEU A 642 13.66 -25.02 35.26
CA LEU A 642 13.16 -25.17 33.89
C LEU A 642 12.15 -26.33 33.81
N VAL A 643 11.04 -26.11 33.10
CA VAL A 643 10.03 -27.10 32.82
C VAL A 643 10.16 -27.53 31.34
N ASN A 644 10.70 -28.74 31.14
CA ASN A 644 10.92 -29.27 29.80
C ASN A 644 9.74 -30.12 29.29
N GLN A 645 8.93 -30.68 30.21
CA GLN A 645 7.77 -31.54 29.88
C GLN A 645 6.61 -31.21 30.82
N MET A 646 5.39 -31.19 30.31
CA MET A 646 4.15 -30.90 31.07
C MET A 646 3.53 -32.13 31.73
N ASP A 647 4.04 -33.31 31.48
CA ASP A 647 3.70 -34.58 32.15
C ASP A 647 4.58 -34.88 33.37
N ALA A 648 5.44 -33.93 33.74
CA ALA A 648 6.33 -34.04 34.88
C ALA A 648 5.58 -33.91 36.23
N ASN A 649 6.24 -34.38 37.30
CA ASN A 649 5.82 -34.16 38.68
C ASN A 649 6.69 -33.11 39.36
N ILE A 650 6.13 -32.42 40.34
CA ILE A 650 6.87 -31.54 41.22
C ILE A 650 7.09 -32.26 42.55
N ALA A 651 8.34 -32.33 43.01
CA ALA A 651 8.67 -32.68 44.38
C ALA A 651 9.10 -31.44 45.14
N ALA A 652 8.49 -31.16 46.29
CA ALA A 652 8.88 -30.07 47.15
C ALA A 652 9.22 -30.63 48.56
N VAL A 653 10.32 -30.13 49.13
CA VAL A 653 10.78 -30.63 50.44
C VAL A 653 11.06 -29.51 51.41
N SER A 654 10.65 -29.67 52.68
CA SER A 654 10.97 -28.73 53.76
C SER A 654 12.25 -29.14 54.49
N ASN A 655 12.86 -28.15 55.23
CA ASN A 655 13.99 -28.38 56.10
C ASN A 655 13.73 -29.38 57.25
N GLU A 656 12.46 -29.69 57.53
CA GLU A 656 11.98 -30.71 58.45
C GLU A 656 11.87 -32.10 57.81
N GLY A 657 12.33 -32.21 56.56
CA GLY A 657 12.28 -33.47 55.80
C GLY A 657 10.87 -33.91 55.43
N ARG A 658 9.95 -32.99 55.25
CA ARG A 658 8.61 -33.28 54.71
C ARG A 658 8.64 -33.10 53.18
N MET A 659 8.29 -34.13 52.45
CA MET A 659 8.27 -34.11 51.00
C MET A 659 6.84 -34.36 50.50
N LEU A 660 6.47 -33.61 49.45
CA LEU A 660 5.20 -33.77 48.75
C LEU A 660 5.49 -33.84 47.23
N VAL A 661 4.87 -34.83 46.57
CA VAL A 661 4.98 -35.01 45.12
C VAL A 661 3.57 -34.93 44.53
N PHE A 662 3.42 -34.15 43.43
CA PHE A 662 2.15 -33.99 42.72
C PHE A 662 2.38 -33.59 41.26
N PRO A 663 1.36 -33.76 40.36
CA PRO A 663 1.52 -33.38 38.94
C PRO A 663 1.76 -31.89 38.75
N ILE A 664 2.65 -31.53 37.80
CA ILE A 664 2.96 -30.15 37.47
C ILE A 664 1.73 -29.37 36.96
N THR A 665 0.79 -30.08 36.37
CA THR A 665 -0.49 -29.52 35.85
C THR A 665 -1.37 -28.89 36.94
N ASP A 666 -1.12 -29.22 38.20
CA ASP A 666 -1.85 -28.62 39.33
C ASP A 666 -1.34 -27.21 39.68
N ILE A 667 -0.24 -26.76 39.08
CA ILE A 667 0.32 -25.42 39.28
C ILE A 667 -0.23 -24.46 38.23
N PRO A 668 -0.74 -23.26 38.61
CA PRO A 668 -1.23 -22.28 37.68
C PRO A 668 -0.11 -21.67 36.86
N GLU A 669 -0.41 -21.37 35.60
CA GLU A 669 0.44 -20.55 34.73
C GLU A 669 0.07 -19.07 34.93
N LEU A 670 1.04 -18.24 35.38
CA LEU A 670 0.84 -16.83 35.71
C LEU A 670 2.03 -16.01 35.21
N ALA A 671 1.80 -14.85 34.65
CA ALA A 671 2.87 -13.94 34.24
C ALA A 671 3.59 -13.29 35.44
N ARG A 672 2.97 -13.22 36.61
CA ARG A 672 3.51 -12.67 37.87
C ARG A 672 2.59 -12.98 39.06
N GLY A 673 3.13 -12.94 40.28
CA GLY A 673 2.34 -13.01 41.50
C GLY A 673 2.96 -13.86 42.58
N LYS A 674 2.14 -14.26 43.53
CA LYS A 674 2.54 -15.15 44.63
C LYS A 674 2.44 -16.63 44.25
N GLY A 675 1.58 -16.94 43.27
CA GLY A 675 1.23 -18.30 42.92
C GLY A 675 0.35 -19.00 43.94
N ASN A 676 0.21 -20.33 43.76
CA ASN A 676 -0.55 -21.21 44.66
C ASN A 676 0.38 -21.96 45.63
N LYS A 677 -0.20 -22.49 46.70
CA LYS A 677 0.58 -23.32 47.64
C LYS A 677 1.05 -24.61 46.93
N ILE A 678 2.36 -24.83 46.92
CA ILE A 678 3.03 -26.08 46.48
C ILE A 678 2.98 -27.08 47.63
N ILE A 679 3.49 -26.69 48.79
CA ILE A 679 3.50 -27.45 50.03
C ILE A 679 3.09 -26.56 51.23
N ASN A 680 2.42 -27.10 52.20
CA ASN A 680 1.96 -26.29 53.33
C ASN A 680 3.04 -26.07 54.37
N ILE A 681 3.54 -24.84 54.43
CA ILE A 681 4.38 -24.36 55.50
C ILE A 681 3.54 -23.44 56.42
N PRO A 682 3.47 -23.69 57.74
CA PRO A 682 2.74 -22.80 58.66
C PRO A 682 3.39 -21.43 58.74
N SER A 683 2.60 -20.35 58.63
CA SER A 683 3.13 -18.99 58.58
C SER A 683 3.93 -18.58 59.82
N SER A 684 3.52 -19.05 61.00
CA SER A 684 4.25 -18.80 62.23
C SER A 684 5.65 -19.44 62.23
N ARG A 685 5.74 -20.69 61.76
CA ARG A 685 7.02 -21.42 61.68
C ARG A 685 7.93 -20.90 60.56
N LEU A 686 7.34 -20.33 59.51
CA LEU A 686 8.11 -19.63 58.47
C LEU A 686 8.73 -18.35 59.02
N GLN A 687 7.96 -17.54 59.77
CA GLN A 687 8.45 -16.29 60.34
C GLN A 687 9.53 -16.50 61.42
N SER A 688 9.42 -17.56 62.24
CA SER A 688 10.47 -17.98 63.15
C SER A 688 11.64 -18.73 62.50
N ARG A 689 11.55 -19.00 61.18
CA ARG A 689 12.54 -19.80 60.40
C ARG A 689 12.72 -21.22 60.93
N GLU A 690 11.72 -21.74 61.63
CA GLU A 690 11.72 -23.14 62.10
C GLU A 690 11.41 -24.11 60.96
N GLU A 691 10.47 -23.75 60.07
CA GLU A 691 10.10 -24.57 58.92
C GLU A 691 9.95 -23.73 57.67
N PHE A 692 10.58 -24.16 56.58
CA PHE A 692 10.57 -23.53 55.25
C PHE A 692 10.88 -24.58 54.19
N VAL A 693 10.52 -24.30 52.91
CA VAL A 693 10.91 -25.15 51.78
C VAL A 693 12.41 -24.94 51.52
N VAL A 694 13.12 -26.05 51.40
CA VAL A 694 14.55 -26.03 51.05
C VAL A 694 14.72 -25.93 49.56
N ASP A 695 14.00 -26.83 48.84
CA ASP A 695 14.13 -26.93 47.41
C ASP A 695 12.87 -27.59 46.78
N TYR A 696 12.71 -27.42 45.50
CA TYR A 696 11.75 -28.15 44.67
C TYR A 696 12.41 -28.62 43.39
N ALA A 697 11.94 -29.75 42.85
CA ALA A 697 12.46 -30.35 41.62
C ALA A 697 11.29 -30.65 40.66
N VAL A 698 11.54 -30.51 39.34
CA VAL A 698 10.63 -30.93 38.29
C VAL A 698 11.11 -32.28 37.79
N ILE A 699 10.36 -33.34 38.07
CA ILE A 699 10.73 -34.74 37.80
C ILE A 699 10.01 -35.20 36.55
N ALA A 700 10.73 -35.45 35.45
CA ALA A 700 10.14 -36.04 34.24
C ALA A 700 9.70 -37.49 34.50
N GLU A 701 8.73 -37.97 33.75
CA GLU A 701 8.25 -39.35 33.87
C GLU A 701 9.38 -40.36 33.75
N GLY A 702 9.43 -41.32 34.66
CA GLY A 702 10.43 -42.38 34.70
C GLY A 702 11.77 -42.00 35.34
N LYS A 703 12.03 -40.73 35.66
CA LYS A 703 13.26 -40.25 36.31
C LYS A 703 13.25 -40.44 37.83
N SER A 704 14.45 -40.65 38.40
CA SER A 704 14.67 -40.76 39.83
C SER A 704 15.03 -39.44 40.45
N LEU A 705 14.63 -39.21 41.72
CA LEU A 705 14.96 -38.02 42.51
C LEU A 705 16.11 -38.35 43.47
N VAL A 706 17.09 -37.46 43.56
CA VAL A 706 18.20 -37.58 44.54
C VAL A 706 18.01 -36.53 45.62
N VAL A 707 17.88 -37.02 46.86
CA VAL A 707 17.77 -36.15 48.05
C VAL A 707 19.13 -36.11 48.75
N HIS A 708 19.70 -34.90 48.87
CA HIS A 708 20.97 -34.70 49.55
C HIS A 708 20.79 -34.24 51.00
N SER A 709 21.58 -34.83 51.92
CA SER A 709 21.57 -34.51 53.35
C SER A 709 23.00 -34.62 53.94
N GLY A 710 23.70 -33.51 54.08
CA GLY A 710 25.13 -33.47 54.42
C GLY A 710 25.98 -34.20 53.39
N LYS A 711 26.73 -35.23 53.85
CA LYS A 711 27.56 -36.07 52.99
C LYS A 711 26.79 -37.29 52.42
N ARG A 712 25.49 -37.42 52.71
CA ARG A 712 24.65 -38.56 52.28
C ARG A 712 23.73 -38.12 51.19
N TYR A 713 23.38 -39.08 50.34
CA TYR A 713 22.36 -38.94 49.32
C TYR A 713 21.43 -40.15 49.31
N LEU A 714 20.18 -39.93 48.95
CA LEU A 714 19.16 -40.97 48.79
C LEU A 714 18.58 -40.89 47.38
N VAL A 715 18.77 -41.92 46.56
CA VAL A 715 18.17 -42.04 45.26
C VAL A 715 16.77 -42.66 45.40
N MET A 716 15.75 -41.93 44.99
CA MET A 716 14.36 -42.34 45.08
C MET A 716 13.85 -42.64 43.65
N LYS A 717 13.59 -43.91 43.37
CA LYS A 717 13.02 -44.37 42.11
C LYS A 717 11.55 -43.97 41.99
N PRO A 718 10.94 -43.97 40.79
CA PRO A 718 9.54 -43.62 40.60
C PRO A 718 8.56 -44.33 41.56
N LYS A 719 8.80 -45.58 41.89
CA LYS A 719 8.01 -46.36 42.87
C LYS A 719 8.14 -45.82 44.30
N ASP A 720 9.29 -45.31 44.67
CA ASP A 720 9.50 -44.78 46.00
C ASP A 720 8.81 -43.40 46.18
N LEU A 721 8.67 -42.66 45.05
CA LEU A 721 8.01 -41.38 45.00
C LEU A 721 6.50 -41.48 45.20
N GLU A 722 5.90 -42.63 44.91
CA GLU A 722 4.46 -42.88 45.09
C GLU A 722 4.02 -42.68 46.59
N HIS A 723 4.90 -43.02 47.53
CA HIS A 723 4.64 -42.80 48.96
C HIS A 723 4.48 -41.31 49.32
N TYR A 724 5.04 -40.42 48.54
CA TYR A 724 5.02 -38.97 48.78
C TYR A 724 4.00 -38.25 47.91
N ARG A 725 3.26 -38.97 47.10
CA ARG A 725 2.16 -38.39 46.30
C ARG A 725 1.05 -37.88 47.19
N GLY A 726 0.53 -36.73 46.84
CA GLY A 726 -0.61 -36.14 47.56
C GLY A 726 -1.16 -34.91 46.82
N GLU A 727 -2.29 -34.41 47.35
CA GLU A 727 -2.88 -33.17 46.82
C GLU A 727 -1.95 -31.97 47.07
N ARG A 728 -1.80 -31.15 46.04
CA ARG A 728 -1.04 -29.90 46.12
C ARG A 728 -1.42 -29.03 47.35
N GLY A 729 -0.45 -28.48 48.03
CA GLY A 729 -0.67 -27.62 49.21
C GLY A 729 -0.94 -28.40 50.51
N ARG A 730 -0.79 -29.74 50.52
CA ARG A 730 -0.77 -30.56 51.73
C ARG A 730 0.62 -30.48 52.37
N ARG A 731 0.77 -31.04 53.55
CA ARG A 731 2.00 -30.95 54.35
C ARG A 731 3.10 -31.95 53.96
N GLY A 732 2.74 -32.97 53.19
CA GLY A 732 3.62 -34.05 52.75
C GLY A 732 4.01 -35.03 53.83
N HIS A 733 4.72 -36.11 53.44
CA HIS A 733 5.19 -37.16 54.29
C HIS A 733 6.66 -36.96 54.71
N LYS A 734 7.04 -37.46 55.91
CA LYS A 734 8.44 -37.36 56.35
C LYS A 734 9.35 -38.33 55.59
N LEU A 735 10.51 -37.86 55.24
CA LEU A 735 11.60 -38.68 54.70
C LEU A 735 12.12 -39.68 55.74
N PRO A 736 12.81 -40.74 55.33
CA PRO A 736 13.43 -41.75 56.22
C PRO A 736 14.37 -41.15 57.22
N ARG A 737 14.57 -41.85 58.36
CA ARG A 737 15.55 -41.43 59.37
C ARG A 737 16.94 -41.23 58.74
N GLY A 738 17.60 -40.12 59.02
CA GLY A 738 18.91 -39.74 58.48
C GLY A 738 18.85 -38.85 57.25
N PHE A 739 17.64 -38.60 56.67
CA PHE A 739 17.37 -37.67 55.56
C PHE A 739 16.36 -36.59 55.91
N GLN A 740 16.15 -36.33 57.18
CA GLN A 740 15.19 -35.33 57.66
C GLN A 740 15.71 -33.88 57.59
N LYS A 741 17.04 -33.69 57.42
CA LYS A 741 17.69 -32.40 57.16
C LYS A 741 18.14 -32.43 55.69
N VAL A 742 17.31 -31.88 54.81
CA VAL A 742 17.59 -31.84 53.37
C VAL A 742 18.35 -30.58 53.02
N ASP A 743 19.35 -30.70 52.16
CA ASP A 743 20.13 -29.59 51.64
C ASP A 743 19.69 -29.17 50.24
N ARG A 744 19.42 -30.15 49.37
CA ARG A 744 18.93 -29.88 48.00
C ARG A 744 18.30 -31.16 47.37
N LEU A 745 17.63 -30.96 46.28
CA LEU A 745 17.09 -31.99 45.40
C LEU A 745 17.79 -31.94 44.04
N ASP A 746 18.20 -33.11 43.52
CA ASP A 746 18.73 -33.24 42.16
C ASP A 746 17.95 -34.33 41.40
N ILE A 747 17.98 -34.30 40.07
CA ILE A 747 17.45 -35.33 39.19
C ILE A 747 18.60 -36.26 38.79
N ASP A 748 18.41 -37.57 38.93
CA ASP A 748 19.43 -38.53 38.53
C ASP A 748 19.60 -38.51 37.01
N SER A 749 20.82 -38.16 36.55
CA SER A 749 21.19 -38.10 35.15
C SER A 749 21.32 -39.46 34.48
N ASP A 750 21.57 -40.53 35.27
CA ASP A 750 21.93 -41.86 34.79
C ASP A 750 20.74 -42.85 34.70
N SER A 751 19.52 -42.39 35.02
CA SER A 751 18.29 -43.20 35.02
C SER A 751 17.40 -42.95 33.81
#